data_3ed59e03a11e85617f0f69eab28f501f
#
_entry.id   3ed59e03a11e85617f0f69eab28f501f
#
_cell.length_a   1.000
_cell.length_b   1.000
_cell.length_c   1.000
_cell.angle_alpha   90.00
_cell.angle_beta   90.00
_cell.angle_gamma   90.00
#
_symmetry.space_group_name_H-M   'P 1'
#
loop_
_entity.id
_entity.type
_entity.pdbx_description
1 polymer ?
#
loop_
_entity_poly.entity_id
_entity_poly.type
_entity_poly.pdbx_seq_one_letter_code
_entity_poly.pdbx_strand_id
1 'polypeptide(L)'
;MKKRILEKVSRAALLACCMGLLACTENKEVIQYVNPFIGTEEVGHTYPGATSPFGMVQLSPDTRIQDWSACSGYQYTDTMLYGFSHTHMSGTGGADLGDILFLPLSGTFDATYLKEKKQMSMLKNGERATAGYYSVKLGNGVLAELTATPHCGVHRYTYPVGERSLLLDLSHYLKKEKIHKLELKQVSANEIQGMRFTSGWTDNQPVYFVARFSAPIRKVHGWRDGKLTYDKELTGTDVRAIVEFESGNQPVEIVVGISATGYEGAAKNIDAEMPKPEFDRALTQVVESWNKEMGRIEIEGASEDEKTIFYSALYHTMVSPNLFSDVDHKYWGMDGKVHQGNAPHYTTFSLWDTYRAVHPLYALLYPDFNANMMQSLIDKGKQFGRLPKWELWGGETDCMIGFHAISVLAEAIVKDLGGFDYEEAYRLCKQTYAAGRDQFPLYEKYGYVPSNETGRKSVSKTVEYAYNDWCMAQIAKKLRHTEDYEFYLKRSENYRNLFDGETGFFRGRENKGMFEPGFQGNYMDNNFTEATPWQYRHYVPHDIKGLTNLLGGRDSLARSLDALFSADTAILGRRLPDVTGRLGQYAHGNEPSHGTAFLYAYSSEPWQTSAVTKKIISCFYQNSTQGLCGNDDCGQMSAWYVFASIGMYPMCPGSDEFILTAPEFDKTTIHLNNGKEFTIRVKGDRKDMYIDKIALNGKEIDRNYIEYGEIMNGGELVYVLTDKPNKSRGMKEESLPYSMTSENKAPMPYTTSDIQHFPNERSVILKVRHPEARIYYTLDGSEPDEHSTLYTKPIKLNTSATIKAVAYAEGKTRSDVMIAEAIKADYLPGKRVNPTRKGVSYAYYEGKMKSTSDMLNMKPLRTGICSAFSFRELNPAEDHFGVIFKAWIKLDKKDVYEFIVQSDDGSVILVDGVAVALNDGSHSTAVGSGKIALDAGFHEVEVRYMEDSAWQELNVGIIGGGHNSWGAIHRIAYVK
;
A
#
# COMPACT_ATOMS: atom_id res chain seq x y z
N MET A 1 78.24 14.51 9.33
CA MET A 1 77.26 15.58 9.56
C MET A 1 76.32 15.78 8.40
N LYS A 2 76.73 15.74 7.13
CA LYS A 2 75.88 15.88 5.96
C LYS A 2 74.82 14.74 5.77
N LYS A 3 75.13 13.50 6.13
CA LYS A 3 74.12 12.37 6.01
C LYS A 3 72.94 12.46 7.00
N ARG A 4 73.18 13.03 8.21
CA ARG A 4 72.12 13.21 9.21
C ARG A 4 71.15 14.40 8.90
N ILE A 5 71.65 15.38 8.11
CA ILE A 5 70.84 16.52 7.68
C ILE A 5 69.92 16.15 6.52
N LEU A 6 70.39 15.30 5.56
CA LEU A 6 69.56 14.78 4.48
C LEU A 6 68.41 13.83 4.97
N GLU A 7 68.69 13.00 5.99
CA GLU A 7 67.61 12.13 6.56
C GLU A 7 66.53 12.91 7.33
N LYS A 8 66.93 14.02 7.99
CA LYS A 8 65.95 14.90 8.67
C LYS A 8 65.13 15.75 7.69
N VAL A 9 65.73 16.20 6.60
CA VAL A 9 64.99 16.93 5.53
C VAL A 9 64.06 15.99 4.76
N SER A 10 64.48 14.75 4.50
CA SER A 10 63.60 13.72 3.87
C SER A 10 62.42 13.33 4.76
N ARG A 11 62.63 13.18 6.08
CA ARG A 11 61.54 12.88 7.02
C ARG A 11 60.60 14.09 7.24
N ALA A 12 61.10 15.31 7.24
CA ALA A 12 60.27 16.51 7.33
C ALA A 12 59.48 16.75 6.03
N ALA A 13 60.04 16.44 4.86
CA ALA A 13 59.34 16.51 3.58
C ALA A 13 58.27 15.38 3.42
N LEU A 14 58.52 14.17 3.94
CA LEU A 14 57.54 13.10 4.01
C LEU A 14 56.40 13.41 5.01
N LEU A 15 56.71 14.02 6.19
CA LEU A 15 55.67 14.47 7.11
C LEU A 15 54.86 15.65 6.57
N ALA A 16 55.47 16.58 5.82
CA ALA A 16 54.77 17.68 5.17
C ALA A 16 53.93 17.23 3.99
N CYS A 17 54.33 16.20 3.20
CA CYS A 17 53.50 15.56 2.22
C CYS A 17 52.34 14.74 2.84
N CYS A 18 52.58 14.07 4.00
CA CYS A 18 51.50 13.41 4.72
C CYS A 18 50.52 14.38 5.41
N MET A 19 50.97 15.59 5.81
CA MET A 19 50.10 16.63 6.36
C MET A 19 49.43 17.49 5.29
N GLY A 20 49.92 17.50 4.07
CA GLY A 20 49.28 18.17 2.91
C GLY A 20 48.24 17.32 2.21
N LEU A 21 48.17 16.00 2.49
CA LEU A 21 47.15 15.07 2.02
C LEU A 21 46.05 14.82 3.05
N LEU A 22 46.16 15.42 4.26
CA LEU A 22 45.12 15.38 5.31
C LEU A 22 44.24 16.64 5.36
N ALA A 23 44.31 17.50 4.33
CA ALA A 23 43.30 18.52 4.07
C ALA A 23 42.32 18.08 2.95
N CYS A 24 42.11 16.78 2.79
CA CYS A 24 40.89 16.26 2.23
C CYS A 24 39.85 16.37 3.33
N THR A 25 38.81 17.17 3.11
CA THR A 25 37.55 17.19 3.81
C THR A 25 37.29 15.82 4.46
N GLU A 26 37.10 15.77 5.79
CA GLU A 26 36.45 14.65 6.45
C GLU A 26 35.05 14.52 5.84
N ASN A 27 34.92 13.78 4.75
CA ASN A 27 33.63 13.20 4.37
C ASN A 27 33.28 12.25 5.51
N LYS A 28 32.54 12.73 6.49
CA LYS A 28 31.97 11.89 7.53
C LYS A 28 31.10 10.86 6.83
N GLU A 29 31.50 9.61 6.92
CA GLU A 29 30.73 8.51 6.34
C GLU A 29 29.31 8.50 6.93
N VAL A 30 28.30 8.84 6.12
CA VAL A 30 26.89 8.95 6.57
C VAL A 30 26.33 7.60 7.02
N ILE A 31 26.90 6.51 6.54
CA ILE A 31 26.51 5.13 6.90
C ILE A 31 26.60 4.86 8.42
N GLN A 32 27.45 5.57 9.16
CA GLN A 32 27.56 5.41 10.61
C GLN A 32 26.28 5.76 11.37
N TYR A 33 25.39 6.52 10.75
CA TYR A 33 24.09 6.91 11.31
C TYR A 33 22.96 5.93 10.98
N VAL A 34 23.19 4.92 10.12
CA VAL A 34 22.15 3.97 9.75
C VAL A 34 21.97 2.93 10.85
N ASN A 35 20.75 2.84 11.37
CA ASN A 35 20.31 1.82 12.32
C ASN A 35 19.24 0.94 11.70
N PRO A 36 19.59 -0.21 11.06
CA PRO A 36 18.62 -1.10 10.41
C PRO A 36 17.66 -1.79 11.40
N PHE A 37 17.86 -1.63 12.72
CA PHE A 37 16.89 -2.16 13.69
C PHE A 37 15.66 -1.28 13.88
N ILE A 38 15.62 -0.05 13.35
CA ILE A 38 14.42 0.79 13.42
C ILE A 38 13.28 0.10 12.62
N GLY A 39 12.14 -0.12 13.29
CA GLY A 39 10.97 -0.79 12.71
C GLY A 39 10.99 -2.32 12.73
N THR A 40 11.99 -2.95 13.38
CA THR A 40 12.10 -4.42 13.48
C THR A 40 11.32 -5.03 14.63
N GLU A 41 10.56 -4.22 15.37
CA GLU A 41 9.67 -4.64 16.45
C GLU A 41 8.28 -4.08 16.21
N GLU A 42 7.25 -4.71 16.77
CA GLU A 42 5.84 -4.37 16.58
C GLU A 42 5.39 -4.54 15.11
N VAL A 43 5.02 -3.44 14.46
CA VAL A 43 4.34 -3.42 13.15
C VAL A 43 5.15 -2.76 12.02
N GLY A 44 6.42 -2.42 12.24
CA GLY A 44 7.24 -1.79 11.20
C GLY A 44 7.66 -2.74 10.08
N HIS A 45 7.80 -4.04 10.39
CA HIS A 45 8.13 -5.13 9.46
C HIS A 45 9.41 -4.92 8.63
N THR A 46 10.36 -4.12 9.14
CA THR A 46 11.70 -4.01 8.57
C THR A 46 12.59 -5.16 9.03
N TYR A 47 13.75 -5.34 8.44
CA TYR A 47 14.73 -6.37 8.83
C TYR A 47 16.14 -5.77 8.96
N PRO A 48 16.99 -6.33 9.84
CA PRO A 48 18.34 -5.78 10.12
C PRO A 48 19.43 -6.35 9.20
N GLY A 49 19.09 -7.22 8.25
CA GLY A 49 20.04 -7.95 7.43
C GLY A 49 20.82 -7.09 6.43
N ALA A 50 21.82 -7.67 5.82
CA ALA A 50 22.68 -7.01 4.87
C ALA A 50 22.06 -6.97 3.47
N THR A 51 22.03 -5.79 2.86
CA THR A 51 21.66 -5.59 1.45
C THR A 51 22.50 -4.45 0.85
N SER A 52 22.60 -4.38 -0.47
CA SER A 52 23.13 -3.22 -1.19
C SER A 52 21.99 -2.28 -1.61
N PRO A 53 22.24 -1.02 -1.98
CA PRO A 53 21.18 -0.15 -2.51
C PRO A 53 20.46 -0.81 -3.68
N PHE A 54 19.12 -0.97 -3.57
CA PHE A 54 18.26 -1.62 -4.56
C PHE A 54 18.68 -3.04 -4.97
N GLY A 55 19.46 -3.77 -4.13
CA GLY A 55 20.06 -5.06 -4.49
C GLY A 55 19.04 -6.19 -4.64
N MET A 56 19.43 -7.24 -5.39
CA MET A 56 18.65 -8.48 -5.53
C MET A 56 18.66 -9.30 -4.23
N VAL A 57 19.71 -9.19 -3.43
CA VAL A 57 19.91 -9.96 -2.21
C VAL A 57 19.54 -9.16 -0.97
N GLN A 58 18.69 -9.75 -0.13
CA GLN A 58 18.37 -9.29 1.23
C GLN A 58 18.74 -10.41 2.20
N LEU A 59 20.01 -10.40 2.66
CA LEU A 59 20.56 -11.47 3.50
C LEU A 59 20.30 -11.19 4.97
N SER A 60 19.28 -11.82 5.56
CA SER A 60 18.78 -11.50 6.90
C SER A 60 18.52 -12.76 7.76
N PRO A 61 18.58 -12.64 9.09
CA PRO A 61 18.10 -13.70 9.98
C PRO A 61 16.59 -13.85 9.94
N ASP A 62 16.11 -15.12 9.99
CA ASP A 62 14.71 -15.48 10.14
C ASP A 62 14.45 -15.98 11.55
N THR A 63 13.67 -15.24 12.33
CA THR A 63 13.34 -15.58 13.72
C THR A 63 11.94 -16.21 13.86
N ARG A 64 11.00 -15.85 12.95
CA ARG A 64 9.64 -16.39 12.91
C ARG A 64 9.24 -16.79 11.50
N ILE A 65 8.32 -17.76 11.44
CA ILE A 65 7.65 -18.19 10.20
C ILE A 65 6.15 -18.27 10.45
N GLN A 66 5.34 -17.98 9.44
CA GLN A 66 3.88 -18.03 9.50
C GLN A 66 3.30 -17.11 10.61
N ASP A 67 3.96 -16.01 10.92
CA ASP A 67 3.55 -15.06 11.94
C ASP A 67 3.49 -13.66 11.34
N TRP A 68 2.31 -13.03 11.39
CA TRP A 68 2.11 -11.67 10.86
C TRP A 68 3.00 -10.64 11.55
N SER A 69 3.31 -10.84 12.84
CA SER A 69 4.18 -9.89 13.57
C SER A 69 5.64 -9.87 13.10
N ALA A 70 6.01 -10.72 12.14
CA ALA A 70 7.35 -10.78 11.54
C ALA A 70 7.27 -11.07 10.04
N CYS A 71 6.52 -10.25 9.29
CA CYS A 71 6.36 -10.44 7.84
C CYS A 71 7.69 -10.42 7.07
N SER A 72 8.68 -9.66 7.56
CA SER A 72 10.06 -9.65 7.02
C SER A 72 10.93 -10.84 7.48
N GLY A 73 10.38 -11.81 8.23
CA GLY A 73 11.13 -12.94 8.82
C GLY A 73 11.78 -12.64 10.17
N TYR A 74 11.99 -11.38 10.53
CA TYR A 74 12.70 -10.99 11.75
C TYR A 74 11.80 -10.22 12.73
N GLN A 75 11.96 -10.53 14.03
CA GLN A 75 11.39 -9.77 15.14
C GLN A 75 12.46 -9.53 16.20
N TYR A 76 12.70 -8.27 16.57
CA TYR A 76 13.82 -7.89 17.44
C TYR A 76 13.79 -8.58 18.81
N THR A 77 12.63 -8.81 19.38
CA THR A 77 12.49 -9.44 20.72
C THR A 77 12.86 -10.91 20.77
N ASP A 78 13.03 -11.57 19.62
CA ASP A 78 13.33 -12.98 19.55
C ASP A 78 14.78 -13.30 19.91
N THR A 79 14.98 -14.44 20.55
CA THR A 79 16.31 -14.96 20.95
C THR A 79 16.69 -16.26 20.24
N MET A 80 15.83 -16.69 19.32
CA MET A 80 16.00 -17.90 18.50
C MET A 80 15.85 -17.53 17.03
N LEU A 81 16.60 -18.18 16.15
CA LEU A 81 16.48 -18.03 14.69
C LEU A 81 16.50 -19.38 13.98
N TYR A 82 15.90 -19.46 12.81
CA TYR A 82 15.98 -20.63 11.92
C TYR A 82 17.29 -20.66 11.14
N GLY A 83 17.79 -19.48 10.76
CA GLY A 83 19.01 -19.30 9.98
C GLY A 83 19.00 -17.94 9.28
N PHE A 84 19.74 -17.84 8.17
CA PHE A 84 19.88 -16.65 7.35
C PHE A 84 19.43 -16.95 5.93
N SER A 85 18.33 -16.36 5.48
CA SER A 85 17.84 -16.50 4.12
C SER A 85 18.24 -15.32 3.23
N HIS A 86 18.13 -15.44 1.90
CA HIS A 86 18.74 -14.51 0.95
C HIS A 86 17.75 -13.54 0.33
N THR A 87 16.44 -13.73 0.57
CA THR A 87 15.38 -12.89 -0.01
C THR A 87 14.37 -12.50 1.05
N HIS A 88 14.06 -11.20 1.15
CA HIS A 88 13.09 -10.66 2.10
C HIS A 88 12.37 -9.46 1.51
N MET A 89 11.14 -9.21 1.98
CA MET A 89 10.46 -7.93 1.78
C MET A 89 10.64 -7.04 3.01
N SER A 90 10.68 -5.73 2.82
CA SER A 90 10.81 -4.76 3.91
C SER A 90 9.52 -3.97 4.09
N GLY A 91 9.00 -3.96 5.31
CA GLY A 91 7.87 -3.11 5.71
C GLY A 91 6.50 -3.59 5.25
N THR A 92 6.36 -4.75 4.62
CA THR A 92 5.06 -5.21 4.09
C THR A 92 4.21 -5.89 5.15
N GLY A 93 2.89 -5.66 5.13
CA GLY A 93 1.91 -6.35 5.98
C GLY A 93 1.63 -7.81 5.58
N GLY A 94 2.39 -8.38 4.67
CA GLY A 94 2.31 -9.77 4.23
C GLY A 94 3.67 -10.41 4.07
N ALA A 95 3.83 -11.64 4.53
CA ALA A 95 5.06 -12.39 4.39
C ALA A 95 5.09 -13.18 3.07
N ASP A 96 6.25 -13.22 2.44
CA ASP A 96 6.61 -14.10 1.31
C ASP A 96 8.13 -14.23 1.25
N LEU A 97 8.68 -14.99 0.30
CA LEU A 97 10.12 -15.20 0.13
C LEU A 97 10.75 -15.98 1.30
N GLY A 98 11.97 -15.62 1.73
CA GLY A 98 12.75 -16.38 2.70
C GLY A 98 13.51 -17.54 2.05
N ASP A 99 13.97 -17.31 0.81
CA ASP A 99 14.60 -18.35 0.00
C ASP A 99 16.02 -18.64 0.45
N ILE A 100 16.40 -19.91 0.37
CA ILE A 100 17.78 -20.44 0.53
C ILE A 100 18.34 -20.10 1.92
N LEU A 101 17.83 -20.83 2.93
CA LEU A 101 18.28 -20.64 4.31
C LEU A 101 19.60 -21.34 4.59
N PHE A 102 20.53 -20.61 5.24
CA PHE A 102 21.81 -21.14 5.76
C PHE A 102 21.84 -21.01 7.27
N LEU A 103 22.30 -22.09 7.96
CA LEU A 103 22.54 -22.06 9.40
C LEU A 103 23.89 -22.74 9.71
N PRO A 104 24.91 -22.02 10.24
CA PRO A 104 26.19 -22.63 10.60
C PRO A 104 26.05 -23.46 11.90
N LEU A 105 26.56 -24.68 11.84
CA LEU A 105 26.52 -25.67 12.92
C LEU A 105 27.94 -26.04 13.37
N SER A 106 28.17 -26.09 14.69
CA SER A 106 29.43 -26.55 15.28
C SER A 106 29.23 -27.85 16.04
N GLY A 107 30.29 -28.66 16.15
CA GLY A 107 30.27 -29.96 16.85
C GLY A 107 29.90 -31.11 15.95
N THR A 108 29.60 -32.27 16.56
CA THR A 108 29.29 -33.49 15.83
C THR A 108 27.99 -33.39 15.05
N PHE A 109 27.91 -34.08 13.91
CA PHE A 109 26.70 -34.15 13.07
C PHE A 109 25.46 -34.51 13.87
N ASP A 110 24.41 -33.66 13.75
CA ASP A 110 23.09 -33.85 14.36
C ASP A 110 22.02 -33.91 13.27
N ALA A 111 21.50 -35.12 12.99
CA ALA A 111 20.48 -35.34 11.98
C ALA A 111 19.11 -34.68 12.33
N THR A 112 18.90 -34.19 13.54
CA THR A 112 17.65 -33.52 13.91
C THR A 112 17.47 -32.24 13.15
N TYR A 113 18.52 -31.50 12.80
CA TYR A 113 18.45 -30.29 11.95
C TYR A 113 17.97 -30.59 10.52
N LEU A 114 18.14 -31.82 10.02
CA LEU A 114 17.60 -32.27 8.73
C LEU A 114 16.13 -32.70 8.83
N LYS A 115 15.73 -33.28 9.97
CA LYS A 115 14.37 -33.82 10.17
C LYS A 115 13.36 -32.77 10.58
N GLU A 116 13.80 -31.77 11.35
CA GLU A 116 12.96 -30.78 12.00
C GLU A 116 13.42 -29.39 11.59
N LYS A 117 12.49 -28.43 11.53
CA LYS A 117 12.83 -26.99 11.39
C LYS A 117 13.29 -26.46 12.75
N LYS A 118 14.52 -26.81 13.14
CA LYS A 118 15.08 -26.55 14.46
C LYS A 118 15.72 -25.17 14.49
N GLN A 119 15.31 -24.35 15.45
CA GLN A 119 15.92 -23.04 15.68
C GLN A 119 17.22 -23.14 16.49
N MET A 120 18.08 -22.13 16.31
CA MET A 120 19.31 -21.91 17.06
C MET A 120 19.15 -20.67 17.92
N SER A 121 19.63 -20.71 19.18
CA SER A 121 19.66 -19.52 20.02
C SER A 121 20.69 -18.51 19.52
N MET A 122 20.38 -17.22 19.70
CA MET A 122 21.30 -16.12 19.39
C MET A 122 21.53 -15.22 20.61
N LEU A 123 22.73 -14.66 20.70
CA LEU A 123 23.12 -13.79 21.81
C LEU A 123 22.83 -12.31 21.45
N LYS A 124 21.66 -11.83 21.83
CA LYS A 124 21.17 -10.46 21.50
C LYS A 124 22.16 -9.35 21.88
N ASN A 125 22.85 -9.44 23.02
CA ASN A 125 23.80 -8.41 23.44
C ASN A 125 25.03 -8.24 22.51
N GLY A 126 25.24 -9.16 21.58
CA GLY A 126 26.30 -9.12 20.57
C GLY A 126 25.81 -8.90 19.16
N GLU A 127 24.52 -8.75 18.95
CA GLU A 127 23.92 -8.50 17.64
C GLU A 127 24.24 -7.07 17.17
N ARG A 128 24.63 -6.94 15.91
CA ARG A 128 25.00 -5.65 15.29
C ARG A 128 24.50 -5.60 13.85
N ALA A 129 24.01 -4.44 13.45
CA ALA A 129 23.65 -4.15 12.07
C ALA A 129 24.06 -2.71 11.71
N THR A 130 24.45 -2.53 10.47
CA THR A 130 24.60 -1.25 9.78
C THR A 130 24.21 -1.44 8.32
N ALA A 131 24.11 -0.37 7.54
CA ALA A 131 23.83 -0.56 6.11
C ALA A 131 24.86 -1.49 5.45
N GLY A 132 24.37 -2.60 4.89
CA GLY A 132 25.19 -3.61 4.23
C GLY A 132 25.96 -4.58 5.13
N TYR A 133 25.75 -4.56 6.45
CA TYR A 133 26.41 -5.47 7.39
C TYR A 133 25.46 -5.92 8.51
N TYR A 134 25.51 -7.21 8.83
CA TYR A 134 24.86 -7.79 10.00
C TYR A 134 25.78 -8.80 10.69
N SER A 135 25.75 -8.90 12.01
CA SER A 135 26.44 -9.96 12.76
C SER A 135 25.75 -10.37 14.05
N VAL A 136 25.87 -11.66 14.39
CA VAL A 136 25.36 -12.21 15.64
C VAL A 136 26.18 -13.42 16.08
N LYS A 137 26.37 -13.58 17.39
CA LYS A 137 26.95 -14.80 17.95
C LYS A 137 25.83 -15.79 18.29
N LEU A 138 25.93 -17.01 17.75
CA LEU A 138 24.99 -18.09 17.97
C LEU A 138 25.27 -18.88 19.25
N GLY A 139 24.26 -19.55 19.79
CA GLY A 139 24.38 -20.36 21.02
C GLY A 139 25.32 -21.55 20.90
N ASN A 140 25.59 -22.03 19.68
CA ASN A 140 26.60 -23.03 19.41
C ASN A 140 28.05 -22.46 19.35
N GLY A 141 28.23 -21.18 19.63
CA GLY A 141 29.52 -20.50 19.69
C GLY A 141 29.98 -19.90 18.36
N VAL A 142 29.31 -20.13 17.24
CA VAL A 142 29.67 -19.55 15.94
C VAL A 142 29.38 -18.05 15.95
N LEU A 143 30.31 -17.23 15.47
CA LEU A 143 30.05 -15.84 15.08
C LEU A 143 29.67 -15.84 13.60
N ALA A 144 28.46 -15.43 13.30
CA ALA A 144 27.96 -15.22 11.95
C ALA A 144 28.06 -13.73 11.59
N GLU A 145 28.68 -13.43 10.45
CA GLU A 145 28.78 -12.11 9.84
C GLU A 145 28.26 -12.18 8.42
N LEU A 146 27.45 -11.20 8.02
CA LEU A 146 26.77 -11.15 6.73
C LEU A 146 27.05 -9.81 6.07
N THR A 147 27.27 -9.83 4.76
CA THR A 147 27.31 -8.66 3.89
C THR A 147 26.74 -9.02 2.51
N ALA A 148 26.55 -8.06 1.62
CA ALA A 148 25.99 -8.32 0.30
C ALA A 148 26.60 -7.41 -0.76
N THR A 149 26.66 -7.94 -2.00
CA THR A 149 26.80 -7.15 -3.22
C THR A 149 25.43 -7.10 -3.93
N PRO A 150 25.24 -6.41 -5.06
CA PRO A 150 23.92 -6.34 -5.72
C PRO A 150 23.25 -7.70 -5.98
N HIS A 151 24.03 -8.73 -6.37
CA HIS A 151 23.50 -10.04 -6.71
C HIS A 151 23.97 -11.17 -5.78
N CYS A 152 24.87 -10.90 -4.85
CA CYS A 152 25.47 -11.95 -4.02
C CYS A 152 25.35 -11.66 -2.52
N GLY A 153 24.89 -12.65 -1.77
CA GLY A 153 25.06 -12.71 -0.32
C GLY A 153 26.45 -13.22 0.03
N VAL A 154 27.13 -12.59 0.99
CA VAL A 154 28.46 -13.02 1.44
C VAL A 154 28.43 -13.26 2.94
N HIS A 155 28.80 -14.47 3.35
CA HIS A 155 28.82 -14.90 4.75
C HIS A 155 30.25 -15.10 5.22
N ARG A 156 30.52 -14.80 6.49
CA ARG A 156 31.72 -15.22 7.21
C ARG A 156 31.31 -15.88 8.52
N TYR A 157 31.66 -17.16 8.68
CA TYR A 157 31.35 -17.92 9.87
C TYR A 157 32.64 -18.27 10.61
N THR A 158 32.82 -17.68 11.79
CA THR A 158 33.94 -18.00 12.70
C THR A 158 33.49 -19.07 13.68
N TYR A 159 33.99 -20.29 13.48
CA TYR A 159 33.63 -21.45 14.30
C TYR A 159 34.48 -21.56 15.56
N PRO A 160 33.95 -22.09 16.68
CA PRO A 160 34.78 -22.59 17.76
C PRO A 160 35.65 -23.75 17.29
N VAL A 161 36.71 -24.07 18.08
CA VAL A 161 37.55 -25.25 17.75
C VAL A 161 36.73 -26.54 17.69
N GLY A 162 36.84 -27.29 16.60
CA GLY A 162 36.12 -28.55 16.38
C GLY A 162 35.59 -28.70 14.96
N GLU A 163 34.55 -29.52 14.82
CA GLU A 163 33.88 -29.78 13.55
C GLU A 163 33.08 -28.56 13.10
N ARG A 164 33.13 -28.28 11.81
CA ARG A 164 32.49 -27.14 11.15
C ARG A 164 31.52 -27.63 10.10
N SER A 165 30.28 -27.20 10.18
CA SER A 165 29.28 -27.59 9.18
C SER A 165 28.25 -26.47 8.93
N LEU A 166 27.49 -26.62 7.88
CA LEU A 166 26.46 -25.68 7.44
C LEU A 166 25.19 -26.43 7.04
N LEU A 167 24.07 -26.07 7.63
CA LEU A 167 22.75 -26.49 7.13
C LEU A 167 22.36 -25.59 5.95
N LEU A 168 21.95 -26.20 4.86
CA LEU A 168 21.22 -25.59 3.74
C LEU A 168 19.79 -26.12 3.77
N ASP A 169 18.80 -25.28 3.94
CA ASP A 169 17.39 -25.64 3.91
C ASP A 169 16.68 -24.93 2.75
N LEU A 170 16.35 -25.68 1.68
CA LEU A 170 15.61 -25.19 0.54
C LEU A 170 14.10 -25.29 0.73
N SER A 171 13.64 -25.98 1.78
CA SER A 171 12.23 -26.10 2.14
C SER A 171 11.76 -25.04 3.15
N HIS A 172 12.66 -24.09 3.50
CA HIS A 172 12.34 -22.95 4.35
C HIS A 172 11.39 -21.98 3.65
N TYR A 173 10.56 -21.25 4.42
CA TYR A 173 9.63 -20.22 3.94
C TYR A 173 9.22 -19.30 5.09
N LEU A 174 8.90 -18.05 4.81
CA LEU A 174 8.33 -17.13 5.82
C LEU A 174 6.83 -17.33 5.96
N LYS A 175 6.12 -17.58 4.87
CA LYS A 175 4.71 -17.96 4.84
C LYS A 175 4.57 -19.28 4.09
N LYS A 176 3.66 -20.16 4.52
CA LYS A 176 3.43 -21.44 3.87
C LYS A 176 3.09 -21.21 2.39
N GLU A 177 3.88 -21.79 1.54
CA GLU A 177 3.79 -21.71 0.09
C GLU A 177 3.74 -23.11 -0.53
N LYS A 178 3.38 -23.19 -1.81
CA LYS A 178 3.42 -24.43 -2.57
C LYS A 178 4.82 -24.61 -3.16
N ILE A 179 5.52 -25.62 -2.71
CA ILE A 179 6.80 -26.01 -3.29
C ILE A 179 6.54 -26.94 -4.47
N HIS A 180 6.98 -26.53 -5.67
CA HIS A 180 6.86 -27.33 -6.89
C HIS A 180 8.07 -28.23 -7.08
N LYS A 181 9.27 -27.68 -6.85
CA LYS A 181 10.51 -28.41 -7.04
C LYS A 181 11.67 -27.77 -6.29
N LEU A 182 12.49 -28.57 -5.66
CA LEU A 182 13.76 -28.21 -5.05
C LEU A 182 14.88 -29.04 -5.64
N GLU A 183 16.04 -28.44 -5.91
CA GLU A 183 17.25 -29.13 -6.37
C GLU A 183 18.46 -28.63 -5.59
N LEU A 184 19.36 -29.56 -5.24
CA LEU A 184 20.64 -29.27 -4.62
C LEU A 184 21.68 -30.19 -5.22
N LYS A 185 22.83 -29.67 -5.65
CA LYS A 185 23.91 -30.44 -6.26
C LYS A 185 25.28 -29.92 -5.82
N GLN A 186 26.13 -30.83 -5.33
CA GLN A 186 27.55 -30.58 -5.17
C GLN A 186 28.23 -30.65 -6.53
N VAL A 187 28.77 -29.51 -7.01
CA VAL A 187 29.44 -29.43 -8.33
C VAL A 187 30.93 -29.67 -8.21
N SER A 188 31.56 -29.20 -7.14
CA SER A 188 32.98 -29.37 -6.90
C SER A 188 33.28 -29.54 -5.40
N ALA A 189 34.55 -29.56 -5.03
CA ALA A 189 34.96 -29.55 -3.63
C ALA A 189 34.62 -28.24 -2.91
N ASN A 190 34.39 -27.15 -3.63
CA ASN A 190 34.15 -25.83 -3.06
C ASN A 190 32.87 -25.18 -3.62
N GLU A 191 32.01 -25.90 -4.31
CA GLU A 191 30.83 -25.31 -4.93
C GLU A 191 29.60 -26.22 -4.86
N ILE A 192 28.48 -25.66 -4.46
CA ILE A 192 27.14 -26.23 -4.50
C ILE A 192 26.26 -25.30 -5.32
N GLN A 193 25.39 -25.86 -6.14
CA GLN A 193 24.30 -25.14 -6.79
C GLN A 193 22.96 -25.73 -6.38
N GLY A 194 21.91 -24.95 -6.44
CA GLY A 194 20.57 -25.41 -6.15
C GLY A 194 19.49 -24.50 -6.73
N MET A 195 18.29 -24.98 -6.67
CA MET A 195 17.13 -24.28 -7.20
C MET A 195 15.92 -24.53 -6.31
N ARG A 196 15.12 -23.48 -6.19
CA ARG A 196 13.83 -23.46 -5.52
C ARG A 196 12.79 -22.93 -6.50
N PHE A 197 11.71 -23.68 -6.70
CA PHE A 197 10.59 -23.30 -7.54
C PHE A 197 9.31 -23.41 -6.75
N THR A 198 8.67 -22.29 -6.45
CA THR A 198 7.56 -22.16 -5.50
C THR A 198 6.42 -21.31 -6.06
N SER A 199 5.30 -21.30 -5.37
CA SER A 199 4.20 -20.33 -5.49
C SER A 199 3.82 -19.86 -4.10
N GLY A 200 3.90 -18.56 -3.87
CA GLY A 200 3.51 -17.87 -2.65
C GLY A 200 2.38 -16.87 -2.95
N TRP A 201 2.61 -15.59 -2.74
CA TRP A 201 1.71 -14.53 -3.18
C TRP A 201 1.54 -14.50 -4.70
N THR A 202 2.59 -14.87 -5.42
CA THR A 202 2.56 -15.01 -6.87
C THR A 202 2.85 -16.45 -7.28
N ASP A 203 2.40 -16.80 -8.46
CA ASP A 203 2.74 -18.08 -9.07
C ASP A 203 4.14 -18.00 -9.71
N ASN A 204 4.79 -19.16 -9.82
CA ASN A 204 6.04 -19.35 -10.59
C ASN A 204 7.21 -18.47 -10.10
N GLN A 205 7.61 -18.63 -8.84
CA GLN A 205 8.78 -17.98 -8.24
C GLN A 205 10.03 -18.86 -8.35
N PRO A 206 10.84 -18.80 -9.43
CA PRO A 206 12.09 -19.51 -9.52
C PRO A 206 13.22 -18.76 -8.82
N VAL A 207 13.99 -19.45 -7.99
CA VAL A 207 15.22 -18.93 -7.39
C VAL A 207 16.33 -19.97 -7.59
N TYR A 208 17.29 -19.64 -8.43
CA TYR A 208 18.52 -20.44 -8.62
C TYR A 208 19.64 -19.82 -7.82
N PHE A 209 20.54 -20.64 -7.30
CA PHE A 209 21.74 -20.16 -6.63
C PHE A 209 22.97 -20.98 -6.95
N VAL A 210 24.11 -20.34 -6.81
CA VAL A 210 25.43 -20.95 -6.74
C VAL A 210 26.11 -20.47 -5.48
N ALA A 211 26.64 -21.39 -4.66
CA ALA A 211 27.36 -21.10 -3.44
C ALA A 211 28.84 -21.58 -3.56
N ARG A 212 29.82 -20.69 -3.41
CA ARG A 212 31.26 -20.99 -3.37
C ARG A 212 31.81 -20.83 -1.97
N PHE A 213 32.56 -21.82 -1.53
CA PHE A 213 33.09 -21.91 -0.16
C PHE A 213 34.60 -21.72 -0.14
N SER A 214 35.13 -20.97 0.85
CA SER A 214 36.58 -20.85 1.07
C SER A 214 37.20 -22.13 1.62
N ALA A 215 36.43 -22.96 2.30
CA ALA A 215 36.86 -24.25 2.82
C ALA A 215 36.33 -25.41 1.97
N PRO A 216 37.14 -26.46 1.68
CA PRO A 216 36.67 -27.64 0.94
C PRO A 216 35.58 -28.39 1.70
N ILE A 217 34.59 -28.89 0.96
CA ILE A 217 33.55 -29.78 1.44
C ILE A 217 34.13 -31.20 1.68
N ARG A 218 34.09 -31.65 2.92
CA ARG A 218 34.47 -33.03 3.30
C ARG A 218 33.35 -34.03 3.03
N LYS A 219 32.09 -33.63 3.36
CA LYS A 219 30.94 -34.53 3.26
C LYS A 219 29.62 -33.74 3.15
N VAL A 220 28.67 -34.34 2.46
CA VAL A 220 27.30 -33.85 2.39
C VAL A 220 26.35 -34.90 2.95
N HIS A 221 25.52 -34.52 3.91
CA HIS A 221 24.42 -35.32 4.43
C HIS A 221 23.13 -34.73 3.90
N GLY A 222 22.50 -35.41 2.96
CA GLY A 222 21.26 -34.93 2.31
C GLY A 222 20.01 -35.42 3.02
N TRP A 223 18.96 -34.64 2.93
CA TRP A 223 17.60 -34.99 3.26
C TRP A 223 16.71 -34.76 2.04
N ARG A 224 15.93 -35.76 1.69
CA ARG A 224 15.02 -35.72 0.55
C ARG A 224 13.73 -36.43 0.92
N ASP A 225 12.62 -35.64 0.95
CA ASP A 225 11.26 -36.14 1.14
C ASP A 225 11.13 -37.15 2.28
N GLY A 226 11.65 -36.81 3.46
CA GLY A 226 11.59 -37.67 4.67
C GLY A 226 12.71 -38.67 4.84
N LYS A 227 13.72 -38.69 3.97
CA LYS A 227 14.81 -39.69 4.01
C LYS A 227 16.20 -39.07 4.02
N LEU A 228 17.05 -39.57 4.93
CA LEU A 228 18.48 -39.26 4.93
C LEU A 228 19.15 -39.95 3.76
N THR A 229 20.01 -39.25 3.03
CA THR A 229 20.81 -39.77 1.91
C THR A 229 22.21 -39.17 1.90
N TYR A 230 23.10 -39.75 1.12
CA TYR A 230 24.46 -39.24 0.91
C TYR A 230 24.71 -38.93 -0.57
N ASP A 231 23.67 -38.82 -1.33
CA ASP A 231 23.73 -38.47 -2.75
C ASP A 231 24.27 -37.04 -2.91
N LYS A 232 25.06 -36.80 -3.94
CA LYS A 232 25.60 -35.45 -4.25
C LYS A 232 24.58 -34.58 -5.02
N GLU A 233 23.49 -35.18 -5.47
CA GLU A 233 22.40 -34.52 -6.18
C GLU A 233 21.08 -34.95 -5.57
N LEU A 234 20.29 -33.95 -5.14
CA LEU A 234 19.00 -34.12 -4.47
C LEU A 234 17.94 -33.39 -5.28
N THR A 235 16.82 -34.04 -5.51
CA THR A 235 15.63 -33.42 -6.12
C THR A 235 14.39 -33.93 -5.38
N GLY A 236 13.51 -33.00 -4.97
CA GLY A 236 12.30 -33.30 -4.22
C GLY A 236 11.46 -32.08 -3.91
N THR A 237 10.56 -32.22 -2.94
CA THR A 237 9.73 -31.12 -2.40
C THR A 237 10.11 -30.75 -0.96
N ASP A 238 10.92 -31.58 -0.30
CA ASP A 238 11.56 -31.27 0.98
C ASP A 238 13.06 -31.66 0.86
N VAL A 239 13.91 -30.67 0.55
CA VAL A 239 15.35 -30.87 0.31
C VAL A 239 16.15 -29.99 1.27
N ARG A 240 17.01 -30.65 2.05
CA ARG A 240 17.96 -30.01 2.98
C ARG A 240 19.30 -30.74 2.90
N ALA A 241 20.36 -30.07 3.29
CA ALA A 241 21.67 -30.70 3.42
C ALA A 241 22.46 -30.11 4.59
N ILE A 242 23.23 -30.96 5.28
CA ILE A 242 24.34 -30.53 6.14
C ILE A 242 25.63 -30.77 5.41
N VAL A 243 26.38 -29.72 5.18
CA VAL A 243 27.68 -29.72 4.52
C VAL A 243 28.76 -29.63 5.60
N GLU A 244 29.58 -30.67 5.73
CA GLU A 244 30.75 -30.69 6.62
C GLU A 244 31.99 -30.20 5.86
N PHE A 245 32.72 -29.28 6.46
CA PHE A 245 33.95 -28.75 5.89
C PHE A 245 35.19 -29.47 6.41
N GLU A 246 36.30 -29.41 5.65
CA GLU A 246 37.59 -29.81 6.13
C GLU A 246 37.98 -29.05 7.40
N SER A 247 38.72 -29.70 8.30
CA SER A 247 39.19 -29.14 9.55
C SER A 247 40.12 -27.93 9.31
N GLY A 248 39.97 -26.89 10.12
CA GLY A 248 40.78 -25.66 10.01
C GLY A 248 40.44 -24.63 11.07
N ASN A 249 41.29 -23.65 11.23
CA ASN A 249 41.14 -22.57 12.24
C ASN A 249 40.71 -21.22 11.62
N GLN A 250 40.67 -21.13 10.27
CA GLN A 250 40.23 -19.93 9.57
C GLN A 250 38.70 -19.90 9.49
N PRO A 251 38.06 -18.74 9.49
CA PRO A 251 36.63 -18.64 9.21
C PRO A 251 36.27 -19.32 7.89
N VAL A 252 35.04 -19.79 7.77
CA VAL A 252 34.49 -20.24 6.49
C VAL A 252 33.76 -19.06 5.87
N GLU A 253 34.30 -18.56 4.75
CA GLU A 253 33.66 -17.53 3.96
C GLU A 253 32.89 -18.17 2.79
N ILE A 254 31.72 -17.63 2.46
CA ILE A 254 30.82 -18.17 1.45
C ILE A 254 30.30 -17.01 0.63
N VAL A 255 30.32 -17.11 -0.70
CA VAL A 255 29.59 -16.24 -1.60
C VAL A 255 28.45 -17.01 -2.23
N VAL A 256 27.25 -16.45 -2.19
CA VAL A 256 26.03 -17.04 -2.74
C VAL A 256 25.46 -16.06 -3.76
N GLY A 257 25.62 -16.36 -5.05
CA GLY A 257 24.96 -15.64 -6.13
C GLY A 257 23.57 -16.21 -6.35
N ILE A 258 22.56 -15.35 -6.47
CA ILE A 258 21.19 -15.76 -6.79
C ILE A 258 20.77 -15.23 -8.18
N SER A 259 19.78 -15.89 -8.79
CA SER A 259 19.22 -15.52 -10.11
C SER A 259 17.83 -16.11 -10.25
N ALA A 260 16.94 -15.41 -10.93
CA ALA A 260 15.64 -15.94 -11.33
C ALA A 260 15.67 -16.63 -12.72
N THR A 261 16.82 -16.58 -13.44
CA THR A 261 16.92 -17.04 -14.84
C THR A 261 17.58 -18.42 -14.98
N GLY A 262 18.43 -18.82 -14.02
CA GLY A 262 19.10 -20.12 -14.04
C GLY A 262 20.44 -20.13 -13.33
N TYR A 263 21.04 -21.32 -13.25
CA TYR A 263 22.36 -21.54 -12.64
C TYR A 263 23.47 -20.73 -13.32
N GLU A 264 23.39 -20.55 -14.64
CA GLU A 264 24.35 -19.76 -15.42
C GLU A 264 24.27 -18.26 -15.01
N GLY A 265 23.06 -17.72 -14.78
CA GLY A 265 22.84 -16.38 -14.27
C GLY A 265 23.50 -16.19 -12.91
N ALA A 266 23.18 -17.08 -11.95
CA ALA A 266 23.76 -17.03 -10.60
C ALA A 266 25.30 -17.13 -10.61
N ALA A 267 25.87 -17.98 -11.48
CA ALA A 267 27.31 -18.10 -11.61
C ALA A 267 27.95 -16.82 -12.20
N LYS A 268 27.34 -16.22 -13.24
CA LYS A 268 27.81 -14.96 -13.84
C LYS A 268 27.77 -13.80 -12.85
N ASN A 269 26.75 -13.77 -12.01
CA ASN A 269 26.62 -12.74 -10.94
C ASN A 269 27.80 -12.84 -9.97
N ILE A 270 28.18 -14.07 -9.53
CA ILE A 270 29.39 -14.28 -8.70
C ILE A 270 30.66 -13.89 -9.45
N ASP A 271 30.81 -14.35 -10.71
CA ASP A 271 32.04 -14.12 -11.49
C ASP A 271 32.29 -12.61 -11.72
N ALA A 272 31.23 -11.83 -11.86
CA ALA A 272 31.32 -10.38 -12.06
C ALA A 272 31.63 -9.62 -10.75
N GLU A 273 30.98 -9.99 -9.65
CA GLU A 273 31.01 -9.20 -8.41
C GLU A 273 31.99 -9.74 -7.38
N MET A 274 31.99 -11.06 -7.14
CA MET A 274 32.77 -11.70 -6.07
C MET A 274 33.22 -13.12 -6.49
N PRO A 275 34.14 -13.25 -7.43
CA PRO A 275 34.56 -14.56 -7.99
C PRO A 275 35.15 -15.54 -6.95
N LYS A 276 35.60 -15.00 -5.81
CA LYS A 276 36.03 -15.78 -4.64
C LYS A 276 35.36 -15.23 -3.39
N PRO A 277 35.09 -16.07 -2.38
CA PRO A 277 34.61 -15.58 -1.08
C PRO A 277 35.67 -14.68 -0.43
N GLU A 278 35.46 -13.36 -0.44
CA GLU A 278 36.33 -12.33 0.12
C GLU A 278 35.46 -11.34 0.90
N PHE A 279 35.11 -11.70 2.14
CA PHE A 279 34.15 -10.96 2.95
C PHE A 279 34.48 -9.47 3.11
N ASP A 280 35.73 -9.15 3.49
CA ASP A 280 36.13 -7.77 3.74
C ASP A 280 36.11 -6.92 2.47
N ARG A 281 36.37 -7.51 1.30
CA ARG A 281 36.23 -6.83 0.02
C ARG A 281 34.77 -6.52 -0.28
N ALA A 282 33.86 -7.47 -0.07
CA ALA A 282 32.43 -7.26 -0.27
C ALA A 282 31.88 -6.18 0.68
N LEU A 283 32.32 -6.23 1.95
CA LEU A 283 31.95 -5.21 2.95
C LEU A 283 32.41 -3.81 2.53
N THR A 284 33.66 -3.67 2.06
CA THR A 284 34.16 -2.38 1.58
C THR A 284 33.32 -1.86 0.42
N GLN A 285 33.04 -2.70 -0.58
CA GLN A 285 32.23 -2.31 -1.75
C GLN A 285 30.81 -1.85 -1.39
N VAL A 286 30.14 -2.56 -0.49
CA VAL A 286 28.77 -2.20 -0.09
C VAL A 286 28.74 -0.92 0.74
N VAL A 287 29.70 -0.72 1.63
CA VAL A 287 29.87 0.52 2.42
C VAL A 287 30.08 1.73 1.50
N GLU A 288 30.97 1.61 0.50
CA GLU A 288 31.19 2.67 -0.50
C GLU A 288 29.91 2.97 -1.29
N SER A 289 29.16 1.93 -1.70
CA SER A 289 27.91 2.08 -2.42
C SER A 289 26.84 2.81 -1.58
N TRP A 290 26.67 2.42 -0.32
CA TRP A 290 25.72 3.08 0.56
C TRP A 290 26.09 4.52 0.85
N ASN A 291 27.38 4.81 1.16
CA ASN A 291 27.85 6.18 1.38
C ASN A 291 27.63 7.08 0.15
N LYS A 292 27.85 6.54 -1.04
CA LYS A 292 27.61 7.26 -2.30
C LYS A 292 26.14 7.64 -2.48
N GLU A 293 25.23 6.68 -2.34
CA GLU A 293 23.81 6.94 -2.62
C GLU A 293 23.14 7.75 -1.50
N MET A 294 23.49 7.52 -0.23
CA MET A 294 22.95 8.28 0.90
C MET A 294 23.56 9.68 1.01
N GLY A 295 24.78 9.86 0.56
CA GLY A 295 25.44 11.17 0.51
C GLY A 295 24.82 12.16 -0.48
N ARG A 296 23.77 11.78 -1.21
CA ARG A 296 23.01 12.72 -2.04
C ARG A 296 22.19 13.73 -1.23
N ILE A 297 21.96 13.46 0.05
CA ILE A 297 21.39 14.44 0.99
C ILE A 297 22.29 14.53 2.22
N GLU A 298 22.72 15.73 2.54
CA GLU A 298 23.47 16.04 3.75
C GLU A 298 22.63 16.93 4.67
N ILE A 299 22.62 16.60 5.97
CA ILE A 299 21.92 17.38 7.00
C ILE A 299 22.88 17.91 8.04
N GLU A 300 22.67 19.17 8.46
CA GLU A 300 23.47 19.85 9.49
C GLU A 300 22.56 20.37 10.61
N GLY A 301 23.13 20.52 11.85
CA GLY A 301 22.39 21.01 13.02
C GLY A 301 21.47 19.98 13.68
N ALA A 302 21.51 18.72 13.26
CA ALA A 302 20.73 17.63 13.83
C ALA A 302 21.51 16.97 14.99
N SER A 303 20.79 16.49 16.00
CA SER A 303 21.34 15.58 17.02
C SER A 303 21.71 14.22 16.42
N GLU A 304 22.46 13.41 17.16
CA GLU A 304 22.82 12.05 16.70
C GLU A 304 21.59 11.17 16.48
N ASP A 305 20.56 11.27 17.33
CA ASP A 305 19.31 10.53 17.16
C ASP A 305 18.54 11.00 15.90
N GLU A 306 18.44 12.30 15.67
CA GLU A 306 17.79 12.86 14.47
C GLU A 306 18.49 12.42 13.19
N LYS A 307 19.83 12.43 13.18
CA LYS A 307 20.62 11.88 12.05
C LYS A 307 20.35 10.39 11.85
N THR A 308 20.32 9.63 12.96
CA THR A 308 20.06 8.19 12.91
C THR A 308 18.68 7.90 12.33
N ILE A 309 17.64 8.60 12.76
CA ILE A 309 16.30 8.46 12.19
C ILE A 309 16.29 8.82 10.70
N PHE A 310 16.91 9.95 10.33
CA PHE A 310 16.91 10.44 8.95
C PHE A 310 17.63 9.49 7.99
N TYR A 311 18.87 9.09 8.31
CA TYR A 311 19.64 8.23 7.43
C TYR A 311 19.12 6.78 7.43
N SER A 312 18.51 6.31 8.52
CA SER A 312 17.81 5.02 8.53
C SER A 312 16.54 5.05 7.68
N ALA A 313 15.77 6.15 7.72
CA ALA A 313 14.63 6.32 6.83
C ALA A 313 15.08 6.38 5.35
N LEU A 314 16.13 7.14 5.04
CA LEU A 314 16.67 7.18 3.68
C LEU A 314 17.19 5.79 3.22
N TYR A 315 17.84 5.02 4.12
CA TYR A 315 18.24 3.64 3.88
C TYR A 315 17.03 2.77 3.52
N HIS A 316 15.94 2.81 4.30
CA HIS A 316 14.75 2.00 4.05
C HIS A 316 14.13 2.28 2.68
N THR A 317 14.19 3.52 2.17
CA THR A 317 13.68 3.85 0.83
C THR A 317 14.45 3.19 -0.31
N MET A 318 15.66 2.66 -0.07
CA MET A 318 16.51 2.03 -1.09
C MET A 318 16.60 0.50 -0.93
N VAL A 319 15.79 -0.10 -0.06
CA VAL A 319 15.73 -1.55 0.13
C VAL A 319 14.80 -2.21 -0.89
N SER A 320 13.77 -1.51 -1.35
CA SER A 320 12.82 -1.93 -2.41
C SER A 320 12.50 -0.72 -3.28
N PRO A 321 12.17 -0.90 -4.60
CA PRO A 321 12.18 -2.14 -5.39
C PRO A 321 13.55 -2.78 -5.55
N ASN A 322 13.56 -4.09 -5.80
CA ASN A 322 14.78 -4.88 -5.84
C ASN A 322 15.26 -5.13 -7.28
N LEU A 323 16.57 -5.11 -7.50
CA LEU A 323 17.17 -5.59 -8.73
C LEU A 323 16.71 -7.03 -9.02
N PHE A 324 16.36 -7.33 -10.26
CA PHE A 324 15.79 -8.62 -10.65
C PHE A 324 16.45 -9.24 -11.87
N SER A 325 17.20 -8.45 -12.67
CA SER A 325 18.00 -8.95 -13.75
C SER A 325 19.37 -9.40 -13.26
N ASP A 326 19.93 -10.41 -13.90
CA ASP A 326 21.35 -10.80 -13.76
C ASP A 326 22.29 -9.71 -14.31
N VAL A 327 23.58 -9.83 -14.09
CA VAL A 327 24.60 -8.87 -14.58
C VAL A 327 24.65 -8.76 -16.12
N ASP A 328 24.13 -9.74 -16.86
CA ASP A 328 23.96 -9.70 -18.31
C ASP A 328 22.57 -9.17 -18.74
N HIS A 329 21.80 -8.59 -17.81
CA HIS A 329 20.46 -8.05 -17.98
C HIS A 329 19.40 -9.09 -18.40
N LYS A 330 19.60 -10.36 -18.18
CA LYS A 330 18.53 -11.35 -18.28
C LYS A 330 17.66 -11.30 -17.02
N TYR A 331 16.34 -11.48 -17.20
CA TYR A 331 15.39 -11.50 -16.08
C TYR A 331 14.22 -12.45 -16.37
N TRP A 332 13.54 -12.87 -15.32
CA TRP A 332 12.31 -13.64 -15.39
C TRP A 332 11.11 -12.74 -15.59
N GLY A 333 10.38 -12.93 -16.68
CA GLY A 333 9.24 -12.11 -17.05
C GLY A 333 7.91 -12.58 -16.46
N MET A 334 6.92 -11.68 -16.43
CA MET A 334 5.56 -11.96 -15.98
C MET A 334 4.80 -12.96 -16.87
N ASP A 335 5.35 -13.32 -18.03
CA ASP A 335 4.84 -14.38 -18.91
C ASP A 335 5.46 -15.76 -18.62
N GLY A 336 6.25 -15.88 -17.56
CA GLY A 336 6.93 -17.12 -17.16
C GLY A 336 8.07 -17.52 -18.10
N LYS A 337 8.76 -16.53 -18.72
CA LYS A 337 9.90 -16.78 -19.60
C LYS A 337 11.08 -15.90 -19.20
N VAL A 338 12.27 -16.35 -19.60
CA VAL A 338 13.48 -15.54 -19.49
C VAL A 338 13.54 -14.54 -20.65
N HIS A 339 13.75 -13.26 -20.33
CA HIS A 339 13.93 -12.17 -21.27
C HIS A 339 15.34 -11.57 -21.19
N GLN A 340 15.73 -10.88 -22.25
CA GLN A 340 16.96 -10.10 -22.34
C GLN A 340 16.59 -8.62 -22.29
N GLY A 341 16.98 -7.92 -21.22
CA GLY A 341 16.87 -6.47 -21.10
C GLY A 341 18.05 -5.71 -21.71
N ASN A 342 17.90 -4.41 -21.89
CA ASN A 342 18.96 -3.48 -22.27
C ASN A 342 19.52 -2.68 -21.08
N ALA A 343 18.86 -2.79 -19.92
CA ALA A 343 19.16 -2.09 -18.68
C ALA A 343 18.79 -2.97 -17.49
N PRO A 344 19.19 -2.62 -16.26
CA PRO A 344 18.75 -3.29 -15.06
C PRO A 344 17.22 -3.36 -14.95
N HIS A 345 16.69 -4.52 -14.55
CA HIS A 345 15.26 -4.77 -14.38
C HIS A 345 14.95 -5.00 -12.90
N TYR A 346 13.80 -4.50 -12.44
CA TYR A 346 13.42 -4.47 -11.02
C TYR A 346 12.14 -5.25 -10.76
N THR A 347 11.97 -5.68 -9.49
CA THR A 347 10.80 -6.37 -8.92
C THR A 347 10.43 -5.76 -7.58
N THR A 348 9.34 -6.24 -6.97
CA THR A 348 8.81 -5.81 -5.67
C THR A 348 8.27 -4.38 -5.74
N PHE A 349 7.20 -4.23 -6.53
CA PHE A 349 6.53 -2.95 -6.71
C PHE A 349 5.23 -2.87 -5.91
N SER A 350 5.28 -2.28 -4.73
CA SER A 350 4.13 -1.95 -3.87
C SER A 350 3.56 -0.59 -4.27
N LEU A 351 2.90 -0.52 -5.45
CA LEU A 351 2.62 0.75 -6.11
C LEU A 351 1.54 1.59 -5.43
N TRP A 352 0.58 0.97 -4.70
CA TRP A 352 -0.43 1.70 -3.93
C TRP A 352 0.20 2.56 -2.83
N ASP A 353 1.32 2.12 -2.28
CA ASP A 353 2.07 2.77 -1.22
C ASP A 353 3.08 3.75 -1.81
N THR A 354 3.99 3.26 -2.63
CA THR A 354 5.21 3.95 -3.04
C THR A 354 4.99 5.09 -4.03
N TYR A 355 3.84 5.16 -4.72
CA TYR A 355 3.55 6.28 -5.63
C TYR A 355 3.50 7.62 -4.89
N ARG A 356 3.18 7.62 -3.56
CA ARG A 356 2.87 8.82 -2.77
C ARG A 356 4.12 9.66 -2.46
N ALA A 357 5.22 9.01 -2.04
CA ALA A 357 6.45 9.72 -1.72
C ALA A 357 7.72 9.03 -2.23
N VAL A 358 7.77 7.69 -2.27
CA VAL A 358 9.00 6.96 -2.67
C VAL A 358 9.40 7.27 -4.11
N HIS A 359 8.50 7.11 -5.08
CA HIS A 359 8.82 7.42 -6.48
C HIS A 359 9.08 8.91 -6.74
N PRO A 360 8.35 9.87 -6.11
CA PRO A 360 8.77 11.28 -6.11
C PRO A 360 10.17 11.52 -5.53
N LEU A 361 10.56 10.79 -4.47
CA LEU A 361 11.91 10.86 -3.93
C LEU A 361 12.96 10.34 -4.93
N TYR A 362 12.65 9.23 -5.62
CA TYR A 362 13.52 8.72 -6.66
C TYR A 362 13.63 9.67 -7.86
N ALA A 363 12.53 10.32 -8.24
CA ALA A 363 12.56 11.34 -9.30
C ALA A 363 13.49 12.49 -8.95
N LEU A 364 13.59 12.85 -7.66
CA LEU A 364 14.46 13.93 -7.19
C LEU A 364 15.92 13.49 -7.02
N LEU A 365 16.16 12.32 -6.40
CA LEU A 365 17.50 11.91 -5.97
C LEU A 365 18.14 10.85 -6.89
N TYR A 366 17.33 9.94 -7.44
CA TYR A 366 17.79 8.73 -8.14
C TYR A 366 17.13 8.56 -9.50
N PRO A 367 17.11 9.61 -10.38
CA PRO A 367 16.35 9.57 -11.63
C PRO A 367 16.77 8.42 -12.56
N ASP A 368 18.04 8.01 -12.57
CA ASP A 368 18.50 6.89 -13.40
C ASP A 368 17.93 5.54 -12.92
N PHE A 369 17.91 5.30 -11.61
CA PHE A 369 17.27 4.12 -11.05
C PHE A 369 15.76 4.13 -11.33
N ASN A 370 15.11 5.30 -11.14
CA ASN A 370 13.68 5.45 -11.39
C ASN A 370 13.33 5.21 -12.86
N ALA A 371 14.12 5.69 -13.80
CA ALA A 371 13.92 5.44 -15.23
C ALA A 371 13.97 3.94 -15.56
N ASN A 372 14.93 3.19 -14.99
CA ASN A 372 15.02 1.73 -15.14
C ASN A 372 13.82 1.00 -14.49
N MET A 373 13.32 1.50 -13.37
CA MET A 373 12.10 0.99 -12.73
C MET A 373 10.87 1.23 -13.63
N MET A 374 10.75 2.40 -14.26
CA MET A 374 9.68 2.70 -15.24
C MET A 374 9.77 1.78 -16.46
N GLN A 375 10.97 1.56 -16.98
CA GLN A 375 11.17 0.59 -18.07
C GLN A 375 10.77 -0.82 -17.67
N SER A 376 11.05 -1.21 -16.40
CA SER A 376 10.66 -2.51 -15.87
C SER A 376 9.13 -2.66 -15.81
N LEU A 377 8.40 -1.63 -15.39
CA LEU A 377 6.92 -1.63 -15.41
C LEU A 377 6.36 -1.74 -16.85
N ILE A 378 6.98 -1.06 -17.82
CA ILE A 378 6.61 -1.15 -19.22
C ILE A 378 6.80 -2.57 -19.76
N ASP A 379 7.96 -3.18 -19.50
CA ASP A 379 8.25 -4.54 -19.94
C ASP A 379 7.30 -5.56 -19.31
N LYS A 380 7.02 -5.43 -18.00
CA LYS A 380 6.00 -6.22 -17.30
C LYS A 380 4.62 -6.04 -17.91
N GLY A 381 4.24 -4.81 -18.23
CA GLY A 381 2.97 -4.51 -18.90
C GLY A 381 2.82 -5.17 -20.27
N LYS A 382 3.90 -5.23 -21.06
CA LYS A 382 3.93 -5.94 -22.34
C LYS A 382 3.76 -7.46 -22.16
N GLN A 383 4.42 -8.04 -21.18
CA GLN A 383 4.42 -9.48 -20.91
C GLN A 383 3.08 -9.96 -20.31
N PHE A 384 2.49 -9.18 -19.41
CA PHE A 384 1.29 -9.55 -18.70
C PHE A 384 0.00 -9.08 -19.36
N GLY A 385 0.10 -8.18 -20.37
CA GLY A 385 -1.06 -7.60 -21.06
C GLY A 385 -1.70 -6.41 -20.33
N ARG A 386 -1.20 -6.00 -19.18
CA ARG A 386 -1.55 -4.79 -18.42
C ARG A 386 -0.41 -4.41 -17.49
N LEU A 387 -0.34 -3.16 -17.07
CA LEU A 387 0.59 -2.74 -16.02
C LEU A 387 0.26 -3.44 -14.68
N PRO A 388 1.28 -3.77 -13.88
CA PRO A 388 1.07 -4.40 -12.58
C PRO A 388 0.44 -3.44 -11.57
N LYS A 389 -0.22 -4.02 -10.57
CA LYS A 389 -0.76 -3.31 -9.40
C LYS A 389 0.13 -3.50 -8.17
N TRP A 390 0.48 -4.73 -7.85
CA TRP A 390 1.43 -5.11 -6.82
C TRP A 390 2.27 -6.30 -7.31
N GLU A 391 3.41 -6.03 -7.89
CA GLU A 391 4.24 -7.04 -8.53
C GLU A 391 5.29 -7.58 -7.57
N LEU A 392 5.43 -8.91 -7.51
CA LEU A 392 6.43 -9.63 -6.74
C LEU A 392 7.07 -10.73 -7.56
N TRP A 393 8.39 -10.73 -7.65
CA TRP A 393 9.22 -11.80 -8.24
C TRP A 393 8.76 -12.24 -9.65
N GLY A 394 8.38 -11.29 -10.51
CA GLY A 394 7.88 -11.54 -11.85
C GLY A 394 6.43 -12.02 -11.92
N GLY A 395 5.65 -11.85 -10.88
CA GLY A 395 4.23 -12.18 -10.82
C GLY A 395 3.36 -11.02 -10.32
N GLU A 396 2.05 -11.12 -10.52
CA GLU A 396 1.06 -10.15 -10.05
C GLU A 396 0.29 -10.73 -8.87
N THR A 397 0.23 -10.00 -7.76
CA THR A 397 -0.52 -10.40 -6.57
C THR A 397 -1.97 -9.95 -6.61
N ASP A 398 -2.32 -8.96 -7.45
CA ASP A 398 -3.58 -8.21 -7.44
C ASP A 398 -3.91 -7.56 -6.06
N CYS A 399 -2.92 -7.46 -5.16
CA CYS A 399 -3.08 -6.84 -3.86
C CYS A 399 -3.37 -5.34 -4.00
N MET A 400 -4.10 -4.77 -3.02
CA MET A 400 -4.49 -3.37 -2.94
C MET A 400 -5.46 -2.91 -4.04
N ILE A 401 -5.58 -1.60 -4.25
CA ILE A 401 -6.53 -0.97 -5.18
C ILE A 401 -5.83 0.09 -6.05
N GLY A 402 -6.57 0.67 -6.97
CA GLY A 402 -6.04 1.67 -7.90
C GLY A 402 -5.17 1.06 -9.00
N PHE A 403 -4.75 1.89 -9.93
CA PHE A 403 -3.82 1.56 -11.01
C PHE A 403 -2.58 2.45 -10.91
N HIS A 404 -1.86 2.38 -9.78
CA HIS A 404 -0.81 3.34 -9.43
C HIS A 404 0.51 3.17 -10.22
N ALA A 405 0.65 2.13 -11.03
CA ALA A 405 1.63 2.14 -12.11
C ALA A 405 1.44 3.36 -13.03
N ILE A 406 0.16 3.77 -13.27
CA ILE A 406 -0.17 4.99 -14.02
C ILE A 406 0.35 6.23 -13.29
N SER A 407 0.20 6.28 -11.96
CA SER A 407 0.62 7.43 -11.15
C SER A 407 2.14 7.62 -11.16
N VAL A 408 2.91 6.53 -11.02
CA VAL A 408 4.38 6.62 -11.05
C VAL A 408 4.93 6.91 -12.45
N LEU A 409 4.28 6.40 -13.50
CA LEU A 409 4.60 6.75 -14.88
C LEU A 409 4.27 8.23 -15.18
N ALA A 410 3.13 8.74 -14.67
CA ALA A 410 2.78 10.16 -14.79
C ALA A 410 3.81 11.06 -14.11
N GLU A 411 4.24 10.71 -12.90
CA GLU A 411 5.29 11.41 -12.16
C GLU A 411 6.58 11.51 -12.96
N ALA A 412 7.04 10.39 -13.51
CA ALA A 412 8.27 10.33 -14.30
C ALA A 412 8.17 11.09 -15.65
N ILE A 413 7.02 10.98 -16.35
CA ILE A 413 6.80 11.62 -17.66
C ILE A 413 6.65 13.13 -17.52
N VAL A 414 5.89 13.61 -16.53
CA VAL A 414 5.67 15.05 -16.31
C VAL A 414 6.99 15.75 -15.99
N LYS A 415 7.84 15.11 -15.19
CA LYS A 415 9.17 15.61 -14.81
C LYS A 415 10.28 15.36 -15.83
N ASP A 416 9.95 14.85 -17.01
CA ASP A 416 10.91 14.58 -18.10
C ASP A 416 12.13 13.74 -17.70
N LEU A 417 11.93 12.70 -16.91
CA LEU A 417 13.05 11.88 -16.42
C LEU A 417 13.80 11.15 -17.57
N GLY A 418 13.11 10.83 -18.65
CA GLY A 418 13.70 10.11 -19.79
C GLY A 418 13.97 8.64 -19.48
N GLY A 419 14.74 8.00 -20.38
CA GLY A 419 15.21 6.62 -20.21
C GLY A 419 14.20 5.53 -20.59
N PHE A 420 12.96 5.87 -20.97
CA PHE A 420 11.92 4.93 -21.42
C PHE A 420 10.99 5.58 -22.45
N ASP A 421 10.21 4.76 -23.16
CA ASP A 421 9.28 5.21 -24.19
C ASP A 421 7.96 5.70 -23.59
N TYR A 422 7.70 6.99 -23.64
CA TYR A 422 6.51 7.63 -23.08
C TYR A 422 5.22 7.26 -23.82
N GLU A 423 5.25 7.12 -25.15
CA GLU A 423 4.06 6.71 -25.91
C GLU A 423 3.69 5.26 -25.64
N GLU A 424 4.69 4.38 -25.52
CA GLU A 424 4.44 2.99 -25.15
C GLU A 424 3.93 2.87 -23.70
N ALA A 425 4.48 3.65 -22.76
CA ALA A 425 3.96 3.74 -21.40
C ALA A 425 2.47 4.15 -21.41
N TYR A 426 2.13 5.19 -22.16
CA TYR A 426 0.76 5.67 -22.30
C TYR A 426 -0.17 4.63 -22.95
N ARG A 427 0.29 3.95 -23.99
CA ARG A 427 -0.46 2.86 -24.61
C ARG A 427 -0.81 1.75 -23.59
N LEU A 428 0.15 1.36 -22.75
CA LEU A 428 -0.03 0.34 -21.73
C LEU A 428 -0.96 0.82 -20.60
N CYS A 429 -0.91 2.10 -20.24
CA CYS A 429 -1.88 2.70 -19.30
C CYS A 429 -3.32 2.54 -19.84
N LYS A 430 -3.57 2.88 -21.11
CA LYS A 430 -4.89 2.68 -21.76
C LYS A 430 -5.27 1.20 -21.80
N GLN A 431 -4.33 0.31 -22.12
CA GLN A 431 -4.56 -1.13 -22.13
C GLN A 431 -4.91 -1.68 -20.74
N THR A 432 -4.35 -1.11 -19.66
CA THR A 432 -4.66 -1.48 -18.29
C THR A 432 -6.12 -1.19 -17.95
N TYR A 433 -6.66 -0.06 -18.38
CA TYR A 433 -8.08 0.24 -18.24
C TYR A 433 -8.96 -0.70 -19.08
N ALA A 434 -8.58 -0.92 -20.35
CA ALA A 434 -9.31 -1.82 -21.25
C ALA A 434 -9.34 -3.29 -20.78
N ALA A 435 -8.44 -3.70 -19.90
CA ALA A 435 -8.46 -5.03 -19.30
C ALA A 435 -9.68 -5.28 -18.40
N GLY A 436 -10.45 -4.24 -18.06
CA GLY A 436 -11.74 -4.32 -17.38
C GLY A 436 -11.70 -4.97 -15.99
N ARG A 437 -10.57 -4.91 -15.30
CA ARG A 437 -10.36 -5.54 -13.98
C ARG A 437 -10.83 -4.63 -12.84
N ASP A 438 -10.97 -5.22 -11.66
CA ASP A 438 -11.12 -4.53 -10.38
C ASP A 438 -12.33 -3.58 -10.33
N GLN A 439 -13.47 -3.99 -10.94
CA GLN A 439 -14.72 -3.23 -11.05
C GLN A 439 -14.60 -1.90 -11.83
N PHE A 440 -13.52 -1.70 -12.57
CA PHE A 440 -13.35 -0.51 -13.39
C PHE A 440 -14.48 -0.29 -14.42
N PRO A 441 -15.06 -1.34 -15.09
CA PRO A 441 -16.22 -1.17 -15.96
C PRO A 441 -17.46 -0.59 -15.25
N LEU A 442 -17.64 -0.85 -13.95
CA LEU A 442 -18.72 -0.23 -13.17
C LEU A 442 -18.45 1.26 -12.93
N TYR A 443 -17.20 1.61 -12.64
CA TYR A 443 -16.79 3.01 -12.53
C TYR A 443 -17.02 3.78 -13.84
N GLU A 444 -16.69 3.18 -14.98
CA GLU A 444 -16.96 3.79 -16.30
C GLU A 444 -18.47 3.96 -16.57
N LYS A 445 -19.26 2.94 -16.23
CA LYS A 445 -20.71 2.94 -16.46
C LYS A 445 -21.47 3.95 -15.58
N TYR A 446 -21.14 4.01 -14.29
CA TYR A 446 -21.92 4.80 -13.32
C TYR A 446 -21.25 6.12 -12.93
N GLY A 447 -19.99 6.34 -13.27
CA GLY A 447 -19.19 7.44 -12.75
C GLY A 447 -18.74 7.23 -11.29
N TYR A 448 -18.90 6.04 -10.76
CA TYR A 448 -18.43 5.56 -9.46
C TYR A 448 -18.55 4.04 -9.39
N VAL A 449 -17.90 3.40 -8.44
CA VAL A 449 -18.09 1.98 -8.16
C VAL A 449 -19.28 1.82 -7.22
N PRO A 450 -20.40 1.22 -7.65
CA PRO A 450 -21.58 1.06 -6.79
C PRO A 450 -21.31 0.09 -5.65
N SER A 451 -21.69 0.46 -4.43
CA SER A 451 -21.44 -0.34 -3.23
C SER A 451 -22.24 -1.65 -3.21
N ASN A 452 -23.43 -1.67 -3.81
CA ASN A 452 -24.31 -2.82 -3.87
C ASN A 452 -24.03 -3.78 -5.03
N GLU A 453 -23.11 -3.47 -5.95
CA GLU A 453 -22.74 -4.38 -7.05
C GLU A 453 -21.45 -5.18 -6.77
N THR A 454 -20.66 -4.77 -5.80
CA THR A 454 -19.34 -5.36 -5.56
C THR A 454 -19.08 -5.64 -4.08
N GLY A 455 -19.84 -5.03 -3.19
CA GLY A 455 -19.73 -5.19 -1.73
C GLY A 455 -18.41 -4.75 -1.12
N ARG A 456 -17.43 -4.25 -1.91
CA ARG A 456 -16.08 -4.00 -1.38
C ARG A 456 -15.36 -2.81 -1.98
N LYS A 457 -14.76 -1.99 -1.08
CA LYS A 457 -13.79 -0.93 -1.41
C LYS A 457 -14.34 0.11 -2.40
N SER A 458 -15.67 0.24 -2.50
CA SER A 458 -16.35 1.03 -3.54
C SER A 458 -15.94 2.50 -3.50
N VAL A 459 -15.86 3.09 -2.30
CA VAL A 459 -15.48 4.48 -2.11
C VAL A 459 -14.00 4.67 -2.41
N SER A 460 -13.14 3.88 -1.78
CA SER A 460 -11.69 3.97 -2.01
C SER A 460 -11.34 3.81 -3.48
N LYS A 461 -11.89 2.79 -4.17
CA LYS A 461 -11.67 2.57 -5.60
C LYS A 461 -12.10 3.77 -6.44
N THR A 462 -13.27 4.34 -6.16
CA THR A 462 -13.78 5.47 -6.93
C THR A 462 -12.86 6.70 -6.83
N VAL A 463 -12.43 7.07 -5.62
CA VAL A 463 -11.59 8.26 -5.44
C VAL A 463 -10.18 8.06 -5.98
N GLU A 464 -9.65 6.83 -5.90
CA GLU A 464 -8.34 6.50 -6.46
C GLU A 464 -8.36 6.39 -7.99
N TYR A 465 -9.42 5.85 -8.59
CA TYR A 465 -9.61 5.85 -10.04
C TYR A 465 -9.75 7.29 -10.58
N ALA A 466 -10.43 8.18 -9.86
CA ALA A 466 -10.50 9.59 -10.23
C ALA A 466 -9.11 10.25 -10.24
N TYR A 467 -8.25 9.92 -9.29
CA TYR A 467 -6.86 10.37 -9.30
C TYR A 467 -6.04 9.73 -10.42
N ASN A 468 -6.21 8.42 -10.69
CA ASN A 468 -5.55 7.77 -11.82
C ASN A 468 -5.98 8.38 -13.16
N ASP A 469 -7.25 8.78 -13.32
CA ASP A 469 -7.72 9.50 -14.50
C ASP A 469 -7.06 10.87 -14.65
N TRP A 470 -6.87 11.60 -13.56
CA TRP A 470 -6.10 12.83 -13.61
C TRP A 470 -4.64 12.60 -14.03
N CYS A 471 -4.00 11.54 -13.55
CA CYS A 471 -2.67 11.13 -13.99
C CYS A 471 -2.64 10.83 -15.49
N MET A 472 -3.64 10.09 -16.00
CA MET A 472 -3.82 9.85 -17.45
C MET A 472 -3.94 11.16 -18.22
N ALA A 473 -4.71 12.13 -17.71
CA ALA A 473 -4.84 13.44 -18.32
C ALA A 473 -3.47 14.17 -18.37
N GLN A 474 -2.65 14.11 -17.30
CA GLN A 474 -1.33 14.73 -17.32
C GLN A 474 -0.40 14.10 -18.35
N ILE A 475 -0.38 12.78 -18.46
CA ILE A 475 0.38 12.08 -19.51
C ILE A 475 -0.12 12.51 -20.90
N ALA A 476 -1.43 12.46 -21.15
CA ALA A 476 -2.05 12.85 -22.41
C ALA A 476 -1.71 14.31 -22.79
N LYS A 477 -1.76 15.23 -21.81
CA LYS A 477 -1.34 16.64 -21.99
C LYS A 477 0.12 16.75 -22.42
N LYS A 478 1.02 16.01 -21.75
CA LYS A 478 2.47 16.01 -22.05
C LYS A 478 2.75 15.48 -23.46
N LEU A 479 2.04 14.44 -23.88
CA LEU A 479 2.14 13.82 -25.22
C LEU A 479 1.29 14.52 -26.28
N ARG A 480 0.52 15.57 -25.92
CA ARG A 480 -0.35 16.34 -26.81
C ARG A 480 -1.55 15.55 -27.40
N HIS A 481 -2.03 14.56 -26.65
CA HIS A 481 -3.28 13.86 -26.97
C HIS A 481 -4.49 14.64 -26.42
N THR A 482 -4.94 15.68 -27.10
CA THR A 482 -5.89 16.67 -26.59
C THR A 482 -7.26 16.07 -26.25
N GLU A 483 -7.80 15.19 -27.09
CA GLU A 483 -9.11 14.55 -26.84
C GLU A 483 -9.06 13.65 -25.60
N ASP A 484 -8.01 12.85 -25.45
CA ASP A 484 -7.80 12.00 -24.27
C ASP A 484 -7.58 12.87 -23.01
N TYR A 485 -6.86 13.99 -23.12
CA TYR A 485 -6.69 14.93 -22.03
C TYR A 485 -8.03 15.44 -21.48
N GLU A 486 -8.89 15.94 -22.35
CA GLU A 486 -10.22 16.47 -21.98
C GLU A 486 -11.11 15.36 -21.39
N PHE A 487 -11.09 14.18 -21.99
CA PHE A 487 -11.85 13.03 -21.53
C PHE A 487 -11.45 12.60 -20.11
N TYR A 488 -10.16 12.34 -19.87
CA TYR A 488 -9.69 11.90 -18.56
C TYR A 488 -9.80 12.98 -17.51
N LEU A 489 -9.55 14.25 -17.88
CA LEU A 489 -9.72 15.38 -16.96
C LEU A 489 -11.18 15.48 -16.49
N LYS A 490 -12.14 15.29 -17.38
CA LYS A 490 -13.58 15.27 -17.02
C LYS A 490 -13.91 14.08 -16.13
N ARG A 491 -13.39 12.89 -16.44
CA ARG A 491 -13.65 11.69 -15.66
C ARG A 491 -13.02 11.73 -14.27
N SER A 492 -11.92 12.45 -14.09
CA SER A 492 -11.28 12.66 -12.79
C SER A 492 -12.13 13.45 -11.79
N GLU A 493 -13.22 14.08 -12.22
CA GLU A 493 -14.23 14.70 -11.34
C GLU A 493 -15.17 13.68 -10.68
N ASN A 494 -15.12 12.43 -11.04
CA ASN A 494 -16.06 11.38 -10.59
C ASN A 494 -16.10 11.16 -9.08
N TYR A 495 -15.05 11.50 -8.33
CA TYR A 495 -15.04 11.47 -6.88
C TYR A 495 -16.21 12.25 -6.27
N ARG A 496 -16.71 13.31 -6.94
CA ARG A 496 -17.81 14.15 -6.51
C ARG A 496 -19.14 13.38 -6.39
N ASN A 497 -19.29 12.30 -7.16
CA ASN A 497 -20.48 11.46 -7.14
C ASN A 497 -20.68 10.73 -5.80
N LEU A 498 -19.62 10.55 -5.02
CA LEU A 498 -19.67 9.92 -3.70
C LEU A 498 -19.70 10.92 -2.54
N PHE A 499 -19.56 12.22 -2.80
CA PHE A 499 -19.58 13.21 -1.75
C PHE A 499 -21.00 13.45 -1.23
N ASP A 500 -21.23 13.14 0.04
CA ASP A 500 -22.48 13.43 0.72
C ASP A 500 -22.46 14.81 1.36
N GLY A 501 -23.23 15.74 0.81
CA GLY A 501 -23.34 17.11 1.31
C GLY A 501 -23.90 17.22 2.74
N GLU A 502 -24.65 16.24 3.23
CA GLU A 502 -25.18 16.24 4.60
C GLU A 502 -24.09 15.95 5.63
N THR A 503 -23.34 14.87 5.42
CA THR A 503 -22.30 14.43 6.37
C THR A 503 -20.95 15.12 6.11
N GLY A 504 -20.66 15.46 4.85
CA GLY A 504 -19.36 15.99 4.41
C GLY A 504 -18.28 14.90 4.29
N PHE A 505 -18.69 13.67 3.99
CA PHE A 505 -17.82 12.54 3.74
C PHE A 505 -18.10 11.94 2.36
N PHE A 506 -17.15 11.19 1.85
CA PHE A 506 -17.41 10.24 0.79
C PHE A 506 -18.09 9.01 1.40
N ARG A 507 -19.14 8.53 0.73
CA ARG A 507 -19.96 7.42 1.22
C ARG A 507 -20.22 6.38 0.14
N GLY A 508 -20.45 5.14 0.57
CA GLY A 508 -20.95 4.08 -0.29
C GLY A 508 -22.26 4.53 -0.97
N ARG A 509 -22.32 4.40 -2.31
CA ARG A 509 -23.46 4.77 -3.12
C ARG A 509 -23.88 3.59 -4.00
N GLU A 510 -25.17 3.24 -3.97
CA GLU A 510 -25.74 2.14 -4.74
C GLU A 510 -25.87 2.49 -6.23
N ASN A 511 -26.00 1.49 -7.09
CA ASN A 511 -26.16 1.65 -8.55
C ASN A 511 -27.41 2.48 -8.97
N LYS A 512 -28.38 2.64 -8.07
CA LYS A 512 -29.53 3.53 -8.23
C LYS A 512 -29.32 4.95 -7.70
N GLY A 513 -28.09 5.27 -7.28
CA GLY A 513 -27.73 6.60 -6.85
C GLY A 513 -28.03 6.96 -5.38
N MET A 514 -28.45 5.98 -4.57
CA MET A 514 -28.67 6.16 -3.14
C MET A 514 -27.37 6.00 -2.34
N PHE A 515 -27.21 6.79 -1.27
CA PHE A 515 -26.18 6.53 -0.27
C PHE A 515 -26.64 5.42 0.67
N GLU A 516 -25.71 4.54 1.08
CA GLU A 516 -25.98 3.51 2.07
C GLU A 516 -26.50 4.11 3.39
N PRO A 517 -27.49 3.48 4.04
CA PRO A 517 -28.03 3.96 5.31
C PRO A 517 -27.06 3.70 6.48
N GLY A 518 -27.31 4.36 7.63
CA GLY A 518 -26.62 4.07 8.89
C GLY A 518 -25.16 4.51 8.98
N PHE A 519 -24.75 5.50 8.19
CA PHE A 519 -23.38 5.99 8.11
C PHE A 519 -22.82 6.47 9.46
N GLN A 520 -21.60 6.04 9.78
CA GLN A 520 -20.80 6.52 10.90
C GLN A 520 -19.36 6.74 10.44
N GLY A 521 -18.80 7.93 10.67
CA GLY A 521 -17.46 8.30 10.18
C GLY A 521 -16.30 7.46 10.74
N ASN A 522 -16.47 6.87 11.92
CA ASN A 522 -15.46 6.02 12.57
C ASN A 522 -15.77 4.50 12.45
N TYR A 523 -16.73 4.12 11.60
CA TYR A 523 -17.05 2.72 11.36
C TYR A 523 -16.25 2.21 10.15
N MET A 524 -15.44 1.19 10.37
CA MET A 524 -14.67 0.52 9.32
C MET A 524 -15.57 -0.50 8.62
N ASP A 525 -16.17 -0.08 7.52
CA ASP A 525 -17.02 -0.91 6.66
C ASP A 525 -16.26 -1.48 5.45
N ASN A 526 -16.97 -2.13 4.54
CA ASN A 526 -16.39 -2.70 3.34
C ASN A 526 -16.17 -1.70 2.19
N ASN A 527 -16.64 -0.46 2.30
CA ASN A 527 -16.50 0.55 1.26
C ASN A 527 -15.10 1.17 1.20
N PHE A 528 -14.31 1.00 2.27
CA PHE A 528 -12.98 1.59 2.41
C PHE A 528 -11.89 0.52 2.49
N THR A 529 -10.76 0.80 1.85
CA THR A 529 -9.56 -0.03 1.92
C THR A 529 -8.78 0.36 3.18
N GLU A 530 -8.66 -0.58 4.11
CA GLU A 530 -7.85 -0.45 5.34
C GLU A 530 -8.04 0.89 6.07
N ALA A 531 -9.27 1.38 6.09
CA ALA A 531 -9.56 2.72 6.59
C ALA A 531 -11.00 2.85 7.08
N THR A 532 -11.23 3.86 7.89
CA THR A 532 -12.57 4.40 8.13
C THR A 532 -12.88 5.53 7.13
N PRO A 533 -14.13 6.00 7.03
CA PRO A 533 -14.47 7.18 6.24
C PRO A 533 -13.60 8.41 6.53
N TRP A 534 -13.11 8.56 7.78
CA TRP A 534 -12.27 9.68 8.18
C TRP A 534 -10.95 9.76 7.40
N GLN A 535 -10.23 8.65 7.18
CA GLN A 535 -8.94 8.65 6.50
C GLN A 535 -9.09 8.94 5.00
N TYR A 536 -10.22 8.53 4.37
CA TYR A 536 -10.50 8.84 2.96
C TYR A 536 -11.27 10.15 2.75
N ARG A 537 -11.73 10.82 3.82
CA ARG A 537 -12.55 12.06 3.72
C ARG A 537 -11.94 13.13 2.85
N HIS A 538 -10.61 13.20 2.82
CA HIS A 538 -9.86 14.25 2.14
C HIS A 538 -9.02 13.72 0.97
N TYR A 539 -9.18 12.45 0.59
CA TYR A 539 -8.36 11.83 -0.45
C TYR A 539 -8.84 12.21 -1.86
N VAL A 540 -8.42 13.34 -2.35
CA VAL A 540 -8.53 13.81 -3.74
C VAL A 540 -7.29 14.65 -4.10
N PRO A 541 -6.09 14.05 -4.13
CA PRO A 541 -4.83 14.79 -4.21
C PRO A 541 -4.76 15.75 -5.41
N HIS A 542 -5.43 15.44 -6.51
CA HIS A 542 -5.46 16.21 -7.74
C HIS A 542 -6.43 17.42 -7.71
N ASP A 543 -7.41 17.45 -6.77
CA ASP A 543 -8.46 18.48 -6.79
C ASP A 543 -8.89 18.96 -5.38
N ILE A 544 -7.93 19.41 -4.59
CA ILE A 544 -8.18 19.87 -3.22
C ILE A 544 -9.09 21.10 -3.19
N LYS A 545 -8.99 22.02 -4.17
CA LYS A 545 -9.90 23.17 -4.26
C LYS A 545 -11.32 22.73 -4.61
N GLY A 546 -11.49 21.70 -5.48
CA GLY A 546 -12.79 21.09 -5.74
C GLY A 546 -13.43 20.53 -4.47
N LEU A 547 -12.68 19.77 -3.67
CA LEU A 547 -13.12 19.29 -2.36
C LEU A 547 -13.44 20.47 -1.40
N THR A 548 -12.59 21.49 -1.37
CA THR A 548 -12.80 22.69 -0.56
C THR A 548 -14.12 23.38 -0.90
N ASN A 549 -14.46 23.47 -2.19
CA ASN A 549 -15.73 23.99 -2.65
C ASN A 549 -16.92 23.13 -2.15
N LEU A 550 -16.82 21.81 -2.23
CA LEU A 550 -17.84 20.87 -1.73
C LEU A 550 -18.04 21.01 -0.21
N LEU A 551 -16.98 21.20 0.55
CA LEU A 551 -17.02 21.40 2.01
C LEU A 551 -17.58 22.76 2.42
N GLY A 552 -17.62 23.74 1.52
CA GLY A 552 -18.17 25.08 1.79
C GLY A 552 -17.13 26.19 1.86
N GLY A 553 -15.86 25.92 1.53
CA GLY A 553 -14.77 26.90 1.47
C GLY A 553 -13.60 26.58 2.40
N ARG A 554 -12.58 27.43 2.34
CA ARG A 554 -11.27 27.23 3.02
C ARG A 554 -11.39 27.09 4.54
N ASP A 555 -12.28 27.88 5.19
CA ASP A 555 -12.56 27.76 6.62
C ASP A 555 -13.21 26.41 6.98
N SER A 556 -14.04 25.88 6.10
CA SER A 556 -14.65 24.56 6.30
C SER A 556 -13.65 23.43 6.12
N LEU A 557 -12.69 23.59 5.22
CA LEU A 557 -11.56 22.66 5.09
C LEU A 557 -10.71 22.65 6.37
N ALA A 558 -10.33 23.84 6.90
CA ALA A 558 -9.58 23.93 8.16
C ALA A 558 -10.33 23.23 9.30
N ARG A 559 -11.60 23.57 9.54
CA ARG A 559 -12.42 22.90 10.58
C ARG A 559 -12.55 21.39 10.36
N SER A 560 -12.59 20.93 9.10
CA SER A 560 -12.68 19.50 8.77
C SER A 560 -11.40 18.75 9.13
N LEU A 561 -10.25 19.38 8.92
CA LEU A 561 -8.93 18.84 9.30
C LEU A 561 -8.77 18.87 10.83
N ASP A 562 -9.11 19.97 11.50
CA ASP A 562 -9.09 20.06 12.97
C ASP A 562 -9.96 18.96 13.60
N ALA A 563 -11.14 18.73 13.03
CA ALA A 563 -12.04 17.68 13.50
C ALA A 563 -11.42 16.28 13.34
N LEU A 564 -10.72 16.00 12.24
CA LEU A 564 -10.03 14.73 12.04
C LEU A 564 -8.94 14.50 13.09
N PHE A 565 -8.07 15.49 13.34
CA PHE A 565 -6.96 15.39 14.28
C PHE A 565 -7.38 15.42 15.76
N SER A 566 -8.60 15.87 16.06
CA SER A 566 -9.15 15.96 17.42
C SER A 566 -10.28 14.98 17.75
N ALA A 567 -10.77 14.22 16.75
CA ALA A 567 -11.84 13.24 16.94
C ALA A 567 -11.45 12.14 17.93
N ASP A 568 -12.46 11.46 18.50
CA ASP A 568 -12.23 10.26 19.28
C ASP A 568 -11.50 9.20 18.44
N THR A 569 -10.48 8.58 19.02
CA THR A 569 -9.66 7.55 18.36
C THR A 569 -10.36 6.19 18.21
N ALA A 570 -11.55 5.99 18.79
CA ALA A 570 -12.27 4.74 18.70
C ALA A 570 -12.63 4.40 17.24
N ILE A 571 -12.32 3.18 16.83
CA ILE A 571 -12.72 2.59 15.54
C ILE A 571 -13.75 1.51 15.82
N LEU A 572 -14.89 1.59 15.14
CA LEU A 572 -15.98 0.62 15.18
C LEU A 572 -15.95 -0.28 13.93
N GLY A 573 -16.62 -1.41 13.97
CA GLY A 573 -16.68 -2.37 12.86
C GLY A 573 -15.47 -3.31 12.83
N ARG A 574 -14.93 -3.54 11.63
CA ARG A 574 -13.74 -4.40 11.46
C ARG A 574 -12.54 -3.83 12.19
N ARG A 575 -11.60 -4.68 12.57
CA ARG A 575 -10.28 -4.28 13.08
C ARG A 575 -9.22 -4.80 12.15
N LEU A 576 -8.42 -3.88 11.62
CA LEU A 576 -7.27 -4.20 10.79
C LEU A 576 -6.01 -3.75 11.53
N PRO A 577 -4.93 -4.54 11.46
CA PRO A 577 -3.68 -4.23 12.15
C PRO A 577 -2.98 -3.00 11.57
N ASP A 578 -3.28 -2.64 10.31
CA ASP A 578 -2.60 -1.57 9.57
C ASP A 578 -2.99 -0.15 10.04
N VAL A 579 -4.17 0.03 10.63
CA VAL A 579 -4.66 1.35 11.08
C VAL A 579 -4.06 1.74 12.43
N THR A 580 -2.80 2.13 12.42
CA THR A 580 -1.95 2.46 13.57
C THR A 580 -1.48 3.92 13.55
N GLY A 581 -0.67 4.36 14.53
CA GLY A 581 -0.11 5.71 14.56
C GLY A 581 -1.16 6.81 14.58
N ARG A 582 -2.09 6.79 15.54
CA ARG A 582 -3.30 7.63 15.50
C ARG A 582 -3.18 8.94 16.27
N LEU A 583 -3.62 10.03 15.62
CA LEU A 583 -3.90 11.33 16.21
C LEU A 583 -5.36 11.69 15.84
N GLY A 584 -6.29 11.52 16.81
CA GLY A 584 -7.70 11.50 16.51
C GLY A 584 -8.05 10.36 15.55
N GLN A 585 -8.66 10.68 14.42
CA GLN A 585 -8.94 9.73 13.34
C GLN A 585 -7.90 9.75 12.22
N TYR A 586 -6.87 10.57 12.30
CA TYR A 586 -5.69 10.45 11.46
C TYR A 586 -4.92 9.18 11.84
N ALA A 587 -4.49 8.39 10.87
CA ALA A 587 -3.76 7.15 11.07
C ALA A 587 -2.48 7.17 10.24
N HIS A 588 -1.35 7.53 10.85
CA HIS A 588 -0.07 7.68 10.14
C HIS A 588 0.49 6.35 9.64
N GLY A 589 0.15 5.27 10.34
CA GLY A 589 0.60 3.91 9.99
C GLY A 589 -0.08 3.33 8.75
N ASN A 590 -0.95 4.09 8.05
CA ASN A 590 -1.53 3.64 6.79
C ASN A 590 -1.66 4.78 5.77
N GLU A 591 -1.46 4.50 4.50
CA GLU A 591 -1.20 5.41 3.39
C GLU A 591 -2.31 6.43 3.09
N PRO A 592 -3.61 6.12 3.22
CA PRO A 592 -4.66 7.11 2.94
C PRO A 592 -4.53 8.42 3.72
N SER A 593 -3.86 8.38 4.89
CA SER A 593 -3.63 9.55 5.74
C SER A 593 -2.42 10.40 5.35
N HIS A 594 -1.43 9.87 4.63
CA HIS A 594 -0.11 10.47 4.46
C HIS A 594 -0.12 11.90 3.90
N GLY A 595 -1.03 12.21 2.97
CA GLY A 595 -1.18 13.55 2.42
C GLY A 595 -1.93 14.54 3.32
N THR A 596 -2.68 14.07 4.33
CA THR A 596 -3.72 14.87 5.01
C THR A 596 -3.18 16.08 5.76
N ALA A 597 -2.01 15.98 6.41
CA ALA A 597 -1.40 17.10 7.14
C ALA A 597 -1.05 18.28 6.23
N PHE A 598 -0.73 18.01 4.97
CA PHE A 598 -0.33 19.03 4.00
C PHE A 598 -1.52 19.78 3.39
N LEU A 599 -2.74 19.31 3.61
CA LEU A 599 -3.96 19.97 3.12
C LEU A 599 -4.25 21.29 3.80
N TYR A 600 -3.67 21.54 4.98
CA TYR A 600 -3.76 22.87 5.59
C TYR A 600 -3.21 23.96 4.68
N ALA A 601 -2.24 23.67 3.80
CA ALA A 601 -1.70 24.63 2.83
C ALA A 601 -2.76 25.23 1.87
N TYR A 602 -3.90 24.52 1.69
CA TYR A 602 -5.04 24.98 0.88
C TYR A 602 -6.15 25.65 1.70
N SER A 603 -6.06 25.58 3.03
CA SER A 603 -7.10 26.02 3.95
C SER A 603 -6.95 27.50 4.32
N SER A 604 -7.82 28.00 5.20
CA SER A 604 -7.66 29.33 5.83
C SER A 604 -6.62 29.34 6.97
N GLU A 605 -5.95 28.19 7.24
CA GLU A 605 -4.94 28.06 8.29
C GLU A 605 -3.65 27.41 7.78
N PRO A 606 -2.99 27.94 6.73
CA PRO A 606 -1.82 27.29 6.12
C PRO A 606 -0.63 27.11 7.09
N TRP A 607 -0.56 27.92 8.16
CA TRP A 607 0.47 27.76 9.21
C TRP A 607 0.37 26.44 9.97
N GLN A 608 -0.80 25.79 10.01
CA GLN A 608 -1.01 24.50 10.66
C GLN A 608 -0.27 23.35 9.95
N THR A 609 0.03 23.48 8.67
CA THR A 609 0.82 22.47 7.94
C THR A 609 2.09 22.11 8.71
N SER A 610 2.86 23.12 9.11
CA SER A 610 4.13 22.90 9.84
C SER A 610 3.91 22.35 11.25
N ALA A 611 2.94 22.90 11.99
CA ALA A 611 2.65 22.45 13.34
C ALA A 611 2.21 20.99 13.41
N VAL A 612 1.37 20.56 12.46
CA VAL A 612 0.85 19.20 12.42
C VAL A 612 1.93 18.22 11.93
N THR A 613 2.72 18.58 10.90
CA THR A 613 3.82 17.72 10.44
C THR A 613 4.89 17.51 11.51
N LYS A 614 5.33 18.57 12.21
CA LYS A 614 6.27 18.43 13.34
C LYS A 614 5.70 17.56 14.46
N LYS A 615 4.42 17.68 14.76
CA LYS A 615 3.75 16.82 15.74
C LYS A 615 3.76 15.34 15.29
N ILE A 616 3.47 15.05 14.03
CA ILE A 616 3.51 13.68 13.49
C ILE A 616 4.93 13.12 13.59
N ILE A 617 5.94 13.86 13.15
CA ILE A 617 7.34 13.46 13.23
C ILE A 617 7.71 13.12 14.69
N SER A 618 7.43 14.01 15.63
CA SER A 618 7.78 13.81 17.04
C SER A 618 7.05 12.66 17.72
N CYS A 619 5.85 12.30 17.24
CA CYS A 619 5.06 11.22 17.82
C CYS A 619 5.45 9.83 17.28
N PHE A 620 5.84 9.73 16.00
CA PHE A 620 5.82 8.45 15.29
C PHE A 620 7.16 8.01 14.72
N TYR A 621 8.22 8.83 14.83
CA TYR A 621 9.56 8.47 14.37
C TYR A 621 10.58 8.56 15.50
N GLN A 622 11.22 7.43 15.83
CA GLN A 622 12.14 7.34 16.96
C GLN A 622 13.35 6.47 16.62
N ASN A 623 14.50 6.76 17.23
CA ASN A 623 15.67 5.91 17.17
C ASN A 623 15.50 4.71 18.13
N SER A 624 14.60 3.80 17.77
CA SER A 624 14.30 2.58 18.53
C SER A 624 13.81 1.47 17.61
N THR A 625 13.80 0.24 18.10
CA THR A 625 13.26 -0.91 17.36
C THR A 625 11.77 -0.79 17.03
N GLN A 626 11.02 0.00 17.83
CA GLN A 626 9.61 0.38 17.63
C GLN A 626 9.48 1.76 16.94
N GLY A 627 10.52 2.24 16.28
CA GLY A 627 10.62 3.60 15.76
C GLY A 627 9.76 3.93 14.57
N LEU A 628 8.96 2.98 14.07
CA LEU A 628 7.92 3.15 13.05
C LEU A 628 6.56 2.73 13.62
N CYS A 629 5.55 3.55 13.41
CA CYS A 629 4.22 3.33 14.01
C CYS A 629 3.29 2.44 13.17
N GLY A 630 3.72 1.97 12.01
CA GLY A 630 3.00 1.12 11.07
C GLY A 630 3.97 0.45 10.11
N ASN A 631 3.44 -0.28 9.16
CA ASN A 631 4.20 -0.90 8.08
C ASN A 631 5.03 0.17 7.36
N ASP A 632 6.30 -0.08 7.11
CA ASP A 632 7.13 0.85 6.33
C ASP A 632 6.75 0.87 4.83
N ASP A 633 6.10 -0.20 4.37
CA ASP A 633 5.56 -0.42 3.03
C ASP A 633 6.54 -0.05 1.92
N CYS A 634 7.62 -0.86 1.85
CA CYS A 634 8.69 -0.69 0.88
C CYS A 634 9.30 0.72 0.89
N GLY A 635 9.43 1.32 2.08
CA GLY A 635 10.04 2.63 2.27
C GLY A 635 9.07 3.81 2.19
N GLN A 636 7.74 3.60 2.08
CA GLN A 636 6.80 4.70 1.93
C GLN A 636 6.68 5.56 3.20
N MET A 637 6.57 4.94 4.37
CA MET A 637 6.56 5.69 5.63
C MET A 637 7.89 6.43 5.85
N SER A 638 8.99 5.80 5.51
CA SER A 638 10.33 6.39 5.56
C SER A 638 10.49 7.56 4.59
N ALA A 639 10.01 7.46 3.35
CA ALA A 639 10.04 8.55 2.37
C ALA A 639 9.19 9.75 2.80
N TRP A 640 8.04 9.49 3.46
CA TRP A 640 7.23 10.55 4.07
C TRP A 640 8.06 11.35 5.08
N TYR A 641 8.78 10.65 5.97
CA TYR A 641 9.64 11.30 6.96
C TYR A 641 10.78 12.09 6.29
N VAL A 642 11.46 11.52 5.30
CA VAL A 642 12.55 12.20 4.58
C VAL A 642 12.05 13.53 4.00
N PHE A 643 10.94 13.52 3.27
CA PHE A 643 10.39 14.75 2.69
C PHE A 643 9.92 15.75 3.76
N ALA A 644 9.14 15.31 4.73
CA ALA A 644 8.59 16.18 5.77
C ALA A 644 9.71 16.84 6.60
N SER A 645 10.77 16.09 6.93
CA SER A 645 11.89 16.58 7.74
C SER A 645 12.79 17.57 7.01
N ILE A 646 12.89 17.49 5.68
CA ILE A 646 13.60 18.49 4.87
C ILE A 646 12.74 19.70 4.49
N GLY A 647 11.46 19.71 4.86
CA GLY A 647 10.58 20.88 4.76
C GLY A 647 9.72 20.92 3.50
N MET A 648 9.43 19.78 2.83
CA MET A 648 8.55 19.71 1.66
C MET A 648 7.85 18.35 1.57
N TYR A 649 6.78 18.25 0.74
CA TYR A 649 6.08 16.99 0.50
C TYR A 649 5.40 16.96 -0.88
N PRO A 650 5.49 15.85 -1.66
CA PRO A 650 4.85 15.69 -2.97
C PRO A 650 3.37 15.31 -2.80
N MET A 651 2.52 16.29 -2.51
CA MET A 651 1.10 16.05 -2.20
C MET A 651 0.32 15.39 -3.35
N CYS A 652 0.66 15.71 -4.59
CA CYS A 652 -0.01 15.23 -5.80
C CYS A 652 1.03 14.73 -6.81
N PRO A 653 1.51 13.47 -6.67
CA PRO A 653 2.42 12.89 -7.67
C PRO A 653 1.84 12.94 -9.08
N GLY A 654 2.67 13.27 -10.07
CA GLY A 654 2.22 13.64 -11.42
C GLY A 654 2.02 15.14 -11.62
N SER A 655 2.15 15.94 -10.55
CA SER A 655 2.37 17.38 -10.62
C SER A 655 3.86 17.70 -10.41
N ASP A 656 4.23 18.96 -10.65
CA ASP A 656 5.60 19.43 -10.46
C ASP A 656 5.80 20.18 -9.13
N GLU A 657 4.79 20.18 -8.23
CA GLU A 657 4.83 20.93 -6.98
C GLU A 657 5.09 20.06 -5.74
N PHE A 658 5.82 20.66 -4.79
CA PHE A 658 5.97 20.18 -3.42
C PHE A 658 5.39 21.18 -2.44
N ILE A 659 4.54 20.72 -1.52
CA ILE A 659 4.00 21.57 -0.45
C ILE A 659 5.12 21.89 0.56
N LEU A 660 5.22 23.14 1.00
CA LEU A 660 6.23 23.57 1.96
C LEU A 660 5.74 23.39 3.40
N THR A 661 6.64 22.87 4.25
CA THR A 661 6.45 22.73 5.70
C THR A 661 7.73 23.14 6.42
N ALA A 662 7.73 23.27 7.75
CA ALA A 662 8.92 23.68 8.48
C ALA A 662 9.95 22.52 8.54
N PRO A 663 11.21 22.75 8.11
CA PRO A 663 12.25 21.74 8.21
C PRO A 663 12.62 21.39 9.65
N GLU A 664 13.17 20.19 9.86
CA GLU A 664 13.68 19.71 11.15
C GLU A 664 15.18 20.02 11.36
N PHE A 665 15.93 20.43 10.31
CA PHE A 665 17.38 20.61 10.34
C PHE A 665 17.77 22.06 10.09
N ASP A 666 18.91 22.50 10.63
CA ASP A 666 19.43 23.87 10.40
C ASP A 666 19.75 24.06 8.92
N LYS A 667 20.27 23.01 8.28
CA LYS A 667 20.58 23.03 6.85
C LYS A 667 20.45 21.62 6.27
N THR A 668 19.90 21.56 5.06
CA THR A 668 19.91 20.37 4.20
C THR A 668 20.52 20.73 2.86
N THR A 669 21.45 19.93 2.36
CA THR A 669 22.03 20.07 1.01
C THR A 669 21.63 18.85 0.19
N ILE A 670 21.01 19.07 -0.97
CA ILE A 670 20.63 18.05 -1.93
C ILE A 670 21.60 18.13 -3.12
N HIS A 671 22.38 17.07 -3.36
CA HIS A 671 23.27 16.93 -4.49
C HIS A 671 22.50 16.34 -5.67
N LEU A 672 22.15 17.17 -6.64
CA LEU A 672 21.29 16.82 -7.76
C LEU A 672 22.06 16.05 -8.85
N ASN A 673 21.37 15.16 -9.57
CA ASN A 673 21.97 14.34 -10.63
C ASN A 673 22.59 15.16 -11.78
N ASN A 674 22.14 16.41 -11.98
CA ASN A 674 22.69 17.34 -12.97
C ASN A 674 23.96 18.09 -12.50
N GLY A 675 24.54 17.71 -11.36
CA GLY A 675 25.74 18.29 -10.78
C GLY A 675 25.54 19.62 -10.03
N LYS A 676 24.30 20.06 -9.87
CA LYS A 676 23.97 21.25 -9.06
C LYS A 676 23.64 20.85 -7.64
N GLU A 677 23.60 21.84 -6.75
CA GLU A 677 23.17 21.69 -5.35
C GLU A 677 21.93 22.53 -5.09
N PHE A 678 21.00 21.98 -4.32
CA PHE A 678 19.89 22.73 -3.75
C PHE A 678 19.98 22.70 -2.23
N THR A 679 20.10 23.86 -1.62
CA THR A 679 20.25 24.01 -0.17
C THR A 679 18.96 24.50 0.47
N ILE A 680 18.50 23.83 1.52
CA ILE A 680 17.41 24.27 2.38
C ILE A 680 18.04 24.73 3.71
N ARG A 681 17.75 25.95 4.14
CA ARG A 681 18.32 26.55 5.34
C ARG A 681 17.26 27.12 6.26
N VAL A 682 17.41 26.87 7.56
CA VAL A 682 16.58 27.46 8.60
C VAL A 682 17.30 28.67 9.23
N LYS A 683 16.58 29.77 9.43
CA LYS A 683 16.96 30.90 10.27
C LYS A 683 15.99 30.97 11.46
N GLY A 684 16.55 31.21 12.66
CA GLY A 684 15.80 31.14 13.91
C GLY A 684 16.00 29.80 14.62
N ASP A 685 15.13 29.45 15.55
CA ASP A 685 15.18 28.14 16.20
C ASP A 685 14.44 27.11 15.31
N ARG A 686 15.16 26.08 14.88
CA ARG A 686 14.57 25.01 14.06
C ARG A 686 13.46 24.24 14.78
N LYS A 687 13.36 24.36 16.12
CA LYS A 687 12.28 23.76 16.91
C LYS A 687 10.99 24.57 16.90
N ASP A 688 11.04 25.80 16.42
CA ASP A 688 9.84 26.60 16.24
C ASP A 688 8.85 25.93 15.27
N MET A 689 7.57 26.07 15.61
CA MET A 689 6.48 25.29 14.97
C MET A 689 6.00 25.90 13.67
N TYR A 690 6.27 27.15 13.40
CA TYR A 690 5.62 27.90 12.32
C TYR A 690 6.64 28.59 11.42
N ILE A 691 6.23 28.77 10.17
CA ILE A 691 7.00 29.53 9.17
C ILE A 691 6.55 31.00 9.24
N ASP A 692 7.48 31.90 9.51
CA ASP A 692 7.26 33.34 9.37
C ASP A 692 7.45 33.80 7.92
N LYS A 693 8.58 33.42 7.29
CA LYS A 693 8.95 33.79 5.93
C LYS A 693 9.68 32.68 5.21
N ILE A 694 9.58 32.72 3.89
CA ILE A 694 10.38 31.86 3.00
C ILE A 694 11.02 32.73 1.92
N ALA A 695 12.27 32.46 1.58
CA ALA A 695 12.95 33.08 0.46
C ALA A 695 13.61 32.04 -0.44
N LEU A 696 13.35 32.11 -1.74
CA LEU A 696 13.99 31.30 -2.77
C LEU A 696 15.02 32.14 -3.49
N ASN A 697 16.29 31.72 -3.45
CA ASN A 697 17.42 32.46 -4.07
C ASN A 697 17.48 33.95 -3.68
N GLY A 698 17.23 34.24 -2.39
CA GLY A 698 17.23 35.58 -1.82
C GLY A 698 15.95 36.41 -2.07
N LYS A 699 14.98 35.92 -2.84
CA LYS A 699 13.69 36.56 -3.07
C LYS A 699 12.62 35.97 -2.16
N GLU A 700 11.95 36.81 -1.37
CA GLU A 700 10.82 36.38 -0.54
C GLU A 700 9.66 35.84 -1.40
N ILE A 701 9.11 34.69 -1.00
CA ILE A 701 7.94 34.04 -1.64
C ILE A 701 6.84 33.84 -0.61
N ASP A 702 5.59 34.11 -1.01
CA ASP A 702 4.40 33.95 -0.17
C ASP A 702 3.65 32.64 -0.41
N ARG A 703 3.97 31.93 -1.50
CA ARG A 703 3.31 30.66 -1.86
C ARG A 703 3.63 29.52 -0.89
N ASN A 704 2.70 28.55 -0.81
CA ASN A 704 2.79 27.39 0.06
C ASN A 704 3.45 26.16 -0.64
N TYR A 705 4.11 26.36 -1.77
CA TYR A 705 4.71 25.29 -2.58
C TYR A 705 5.99 25.78 -3.26
N ILE A 706 6.76 24.79 -3.74
CA ILE A 706 7.92 24.96 -4.63
C ILE A 706 7.80 23.99 -5.80
N GLU A 707 8.28 24.39 -6.97
CA GLU A 707 8.25 23.55 -8.19
C GLU A 707 9.49 22.69 -8.32
N TYR A 708 9.33 21.47 -8.88
CA TYR A 708 10.42 20.55 -9.16
C TYR A 708 11.52 21.21 -10.00
N GLY A 709 11.14 21.97 -11.05
CA GLY A 709 12.07 22.67 -11.91
C GLY A 709 12.93 23.71 -11.17
N GLU A 710 12.39 24.37 -10.13
CA GLU A 710 13.13 25.32 -9.31
C GLU A 710 14.19 24.62 -8.46
N ILE A 711 13.86 23.43 -7.91
CA ILE A 711 14.83 22.61 -7.17
C ILE A 711 15.93 22.14 -8.11
N MET A 712 15.58 21.61 -9.28
CA MET A 712 16.54 21.09 -10.28
C MET A 712 17.42 22.17 -10.89
N ASN A 713 17.03 23.45 -10.78
CA ASN A 713 17.89 24.58 -11.17
C ASN A 713 19.01 24.85 -10.16
N GLY A 714 18.94 24.25 -8.97
CA GLY A 714 19.84 24.51 -7.87
C GLY A 714 19.57 25.86 -7.19
N GLY A 715 20.27 26.11 -6.09
CA GLY A 715 20.13 27.36 -5.34
C GLY A 715 19.80 27.15 -3.86
N GLU A 716 19.13 28.15 -3.25
CA GLU A 716 18.90 28.11 -1.80
C GLU A 716 17.43 28.48 -1.47
N LEU A 717 16.81 27.65 -0.64
CA LEU A 717 15.51 27.92 0.00
C LEU A 717 15.72 28.20 1.49
N VAL A 718 15.38 29.43 1.93
CA VAL A 718 15.60 29.88 3.30
C VAL A 718 14.28 29.99 4.02
N TYR A 719 14.09 29.26 5.10
CA TYR A 719 12.98 29.37 6.03
C TYR A 719 13.37 30.25 7.22
N VAL A 720 12.49 31.16 7.59
CA VAL A 720 12.53 31.88 8.88
C VAL A 720 11.45 31.29 9.75
N LEU A 721 11.82 30.58 10.81
CA LEU A 721 10.87 29.96 11.74
C LEU A 721 10.57 30.86 12.94
N THR A 722 9.43 30.60 13.59
CA THR A 722 8.90 31.38 14.74
C THR A 722 8.03 30.50 15.64
N ASP A 723 7.94 30.85 16.92
CA ASP A 723 7.08 30.21 17.91
C ASP A 723 5.59 30.60 17.78
N LYS A 724 5.27 31.62 16.98
CA LYS A 724 3.90 32.10 16.76
C LYS A 724 3.49 32.07 15.31
N PRO A 725 2.26 31.65 14.99
CA PRO A 725 1.80 31.56 13.60
C PRO A 725 1.73 32.93 12.91
N ASN A 726 2.38 33.05 11.76
CA ASN A 726 2.17 34.18 10.85
C ASN A 726 0.90 33.92 10.03
N LYS A 727 -0.23 34.48 10.52
CA LYS A 727 -1.57 34.26 9.94
C LYS A 727 -1.81 34.98 8.62
N SER A 728 -0.87 35.79 8.16
CA SER A 728 -0.98 36.52 6.89
C SER A 728 -0.27 35.84 5.73
N ARG A 729 0.73 34.94 6.03
CA ARG A 729 1.49 34.23 5.02
C ARG A 729 0.68 33.12 4.36
N GLY A 730 0.81 32.98 3.04
CA GLY A 730 0.20 31.90 2.28
C GLY A 730 -1.31 31.97 2.13
N MET A 731 -1.91 33.11 2.44
CA MET A 731 -3.37 33.28 2.47
C MET A 731 -3.97 33.66 1.13
N LYS A 732 -3.19 34.23 0.23
CA LYS A 732 -3.68 34.71 -1.06
C LYS A 732 -4.03 33.53 -1.98
N GLU A 733 -4.86 33.78 -2.98
CA GLU A 733 -5.26 32.77 -3.95
C GLU A 733 -4.06 32.26 -4.77
N GLU A 734 -3.17 33.15 -5.17
CA GLU A 734 -1.92 32.83 -5.89
C GLU A 734 -0.88 32.11 -5.03
N SER A 735 -1.07 32.05 -3.72
CA SER A 735 -0.20 31.33 -2.79
C SER A 735 -0.60 29.88 -2.60
N LEU A 736 -1.78 29.49 -3.07
CA LEU A 736 -2.29 28.13 -2.95
C LEU A 736 -1.56 27.18 -3.91
N PRO A 737 -1.28 25.94 -3.50
CA PRO A 737 -0.74 24.95 -4.39
C PRO A 737 -1.73 24.54 -5.49
N TYR A 738 -1.24 23.81 -6.47
CA TYR A 738 -2.04 23.32 -7.60
C TYR A 738 -3.29 22.57 -7.16
N SER A 739 -4.37 22.80 -7.89
CA SER A 739 -5.58 22.01 -7.88
C SER A 739 -6.19 22.03 -9.28
N MET A 740 -6.74 20.90 -9.73
CA MET A 740 -7.41 20.80 -11.04
C MET A 740 -8.51 21.84 -11.19
N THR A 741 -9.35 22.02 -10.17
CA THR A 741 -10.34 23.10 -10.11
C THR A 741 -9.65 24.42 -9.81
N SER A 742 -9.78 25.39 -10.72
CA SER A 742 -9.26 26.76 -10.53
C SER A 742 -10.31 27.71 -9.95
N GLU A 743 -11.60 27.41 -10.15
CA GLU A 743 -12.72 28.29 -9.79
C GLU A 743 -13.13 28.19 -8.32
N ASN A 744 -13.55 29.29 -7.74
CA ASN A 744 -14.18 29.35 -6.42
C ASN A 744 -15.69 29.12 -6.55
N LYS A 745 -16.14 27.86 -6.67
CA LYS A 745 -17.55 27.50 -6.86
C LYS A 745 -18.35 27.56 -5.57
N ALA A 746 -19.64 27.85 -5.67
CA ALA A 746 -20.59 27.61 -4.59
C ALA A 746 -20.65 26.09 -4.29
N PRO A 747 -20.90 25.69 -3.03
CA PRO A 747 -21.07 24.26 -2.72
C PRO A 747 -22.29 23.67 -3.45
N MET A 748 -22.18 22.43 -3.87
CA MET A 748 -23.27 21.69 -4.51
C MET A 748 -24.44 21.51 -3.54
N PRO A 749 -25.69 21.75 -3.95
CA PRO A 749 -26.87 21.41 -3.14
C PRO A 749 -26.94 19.92 -2.83
N TYR A 750 -27.64 19.54 -1.78
CA TYR A 750 -27.90 18.15 -1.41
C TYR A 750 -29.30 17.98 -0.82
N THR A 751 -29.80 16.74 -0.79
CA THR A 751 -31.06 16.43 -0.13
C THR A 751 -30.79 15.70 1.21
N THR A 752 -31.61 16.00 2.23
CA THR A 752 -31.50 15.40 3.57
C THR A 752 -32.37 14.15 3.73
N SER A 753 -33.04 13.70 2.70
CA SER A 753 -33.96 12.59 2.75
C SER A 753 -33.78 11.65 1.56
N ASP A 754 -33.92 10.36 1.81
CA ASP A 754 -34.14 9.38 0.75
C ASP A 754 -35.42 9.70 -0.02
N ILE A 755 -35.25 10.06 -1.29
CA ILE A 755 -36.37 10.46 -2.16
C ILE A 755 -36.63 9.47 -3.29
N GLN A 756 -35.84 8.40 -3.39
CA GLN A 756 -35.82 7.53 -4.55
C GLN A 756 -37.15 6.78 -4.76
N HIS A 757 -37.81 6.33 -3.68
CA HIS A 757 -39.11 5.66 -3.80
C HIS A 757 -40.08 6.20 -2.76
N PHE A 758 -41.26 6.58 -3.20
CA PHE A 758 -42.27 7.09 -2.29
C PHE A 758 -43.70 6.63 -2.71
N PRO A 759 -44.62 6.45 -1.73
CA PRO A 759 -45.95 5.85 -2.03
C PRO A 759 -46.95 6.83 -2.63
N ASN A 760 -47.19 7.95 -2.01
CA ASN A 760 -48.26 8.86 -2.37
C ASN A 760 -47.76 10.26 -2.64
N GLU A 761 -47.22 10.90 -1.64
CA GLU A 761 -46.64 12.24 -1.67
C GLU A 761 -45.28 12.21 -0.95
N ARG A 762 -44.30 12.92 -1.48
CA ARG A 762 -43.00 13.10 -0.86
C ARG A 762 -42.65 14.60 -0.76
N SER A 763 -42.12 14.98 0.39
CA SER A 763 -41.55 16.29 0.60
C SER A 763 -40.04 16.21 0.49
N VAL A 764 -39.44 16.94 -0.46
CA VAL A 764 -37.99 16.98 -0.69
C VAL A 764 -37.43 18.26 -0.12
N ILE A 765 -36.45 18.14 0.75
CA ILE A 765 -35.73 19.26 1.37
C ILE A 765 -34.37 19.38 0.72
N LEU A 766 -34.09 20.53 0.09
CA LEU A 766 -32.76 20.86 -0.43
C LEU A 766 -32.05 21.73 0.58
N LYS A 767 -30.74 21.45 0.75
CA LYS A 767 -29.79 22.21 1.57
C LYS A 767 -28.51 22.47 0.80
N VAL A 768 -27.69 23.38 1.29
CA VAL A 768 -26.35 23.71 0.79
C VAL A 768 -25.45 24.10 1.95
N ARG A 769 -24.15 23.78 1.85
CA ARG A 769 -23.14 24.04 2.90
C ARG A 769 -22.64 25.51 2.93
N HIS A 770 -23.46 26.46 2.50
CA HIS A 770 -23.18 27.90 2.57
C HIS A 770 -24.44 28.61 2.99
N PRO A 771 -24.44 29.33 4.11
CA PRO A 771 -25.68 29.87 4.71
C PRO A 771 -26.40 30.90 3.83
N GLU A 772 -25.67 31.64 2.98
CA GLU A 772 -26.23 32.70 2.12
C GLU A 772 -26.41 32.24 0.66
N ALA A 773 -26.14 30.96 0.34
CA ALA A 773 -26.32 30.49 -1.02
C ALA A 773 -27.82 30.33 -1.36
N ARG A 774 -28.19 30.72 -2.58
CA ARG A 774 -29.52 30.54 -3.14
C ARG A 774 -29.52 29.28 -4.01
N ILE A 775 -30.50 28.38 -3.79
CA ILE A 775 -30.66 27.13 -4.56
C ILE A 775 -31.72 27.34 -5.62
N TYR A 776 -31.43 26.97 -6.86
CA TYR A 776 -32.38 26.90 -7.97
C TYR A 776 -32.48 25.46 -8.45
N TYR A 777 -33.69 25.04 -8.87
CA TYR A 777 -33.96 23.67 -9.24
C TYR A 777 -34.94 23.48 -10.39
N THR A 778 -34.89 22.32 -11.03
CA THR A 778 -35.85 21.79 -12.01
C THR A 778 -36.36 20.43 -11.55
N LEU A 779 -37.49 19.97 -12.11
CA LEU A 779 -38.12 18.66 -11.78
C LEU A 779 -38.23 17.71 -12.97
N ASP A 780 -37.89 18.18 -14.15
CA ASP A 780 -37.98 17.48 -15.42
C ASP A 780 -36.65 16.99 -15.96
N GLY A 781 -35.56 17.15 -15.15
CA GLY A 781 -34.20 16.80 -15.51
C GLY A 781 -33.50 17.80 -16.41
N SER A 782 -34.13 18.94 -16.76
CA SER A 782 -33.45 20.05 -17.45
C SER A 782 -32.35 20.68 -16.57
N GLU A 783 -31.34 21.28 -17.20
CA GLU A 783 -30.25 21.96 -16.47
C GLU A 783 -30.76 23.22 -15.77
N PRO A 784 -30.64 23.33 -14.42
CA PRO A 784 -31.06 24.53 -13.70
C PRO A 784 -30.05 25.68 -13.85
N ASP A 785 -30.54 26.90 -13.87
CA ASP A 785 -29.79 28.13 -13.87
C ASP A 785 -30.43 29.16 -12.89
N GLU A 786 -29.98 30.41 -12.87
CA GLU A 786 -30.53 31.46 -12.01
C GLU A 786 -31.93 31.93 -12.40
N HIS A 787 -32.46 31.48 -13.56
CA HIS A 787 -33.84 31.75 -14.02
C HIS A 787 -34.76 30.59 -13.68
N SER A 788 -34.25 29.45 -13.22
CA SER A 788 -35.02 28.31 -12.79
C SER A 788 -35.75 28.57 -11.48
N THR A 789 -36.52 27.58 -10.99
CA THR A 789 -37.31 27.79 -9.77
C THR A 789 -36.42 27.96 -8.54
N LEU A 790 -36.54 29.12 -7.86
CA LEU A 790 -35.85 29.40 -6.61
C LEU A 790 -36.42 28.52 -5.48
N TYR A 791 -35.56 27.80 -4.79
CA TYR A 791 -35.96 26.99 -3.63
C TYR A 791 -36.18 27.85 -2.40
N THR A 792 -37.42 27.90 -1.92
CA THR A 792 -37.84 28.66 -0.74
C THR A 792 -38.56 27.80 0.31
N LYS A 793 -39.03 26.62 -0.06
CA LYS A 793 -39.78 25.70 0.81
C LYS A 793 -39.63 24.28 0.28
N PRO A 794 -39.87 23.22 1.11
CA PRO A 794 -39.82 21.84 0.69
C PRO A 794 -40.66 21.58 -0.57
N ILE A 795 -40.08 20.86 -1.53
CA ILE A 795 -40.69 20.49 -2.82
C ILE A 795 -41.66 19.33 -2.58
N LYS A 796 -42.93 19.51 -2.93
CA LYS A 796 -43.94 18.45 -2.85
C LYS A 796 -43.99 17.70 -4.16
N LEU A 797 -43.72 16.38 -4.12
CA LEU A 797 -43.84 15.46 -5.26
C LEU A 797 -45.00 14.49 -5.06
N ASN A 798 -45.83 14.37 -6.09
CA ASN A 798 -46.92 13.37 -6.17
C ASN A 798 -46.77 12.47 -7.40
N THR A 799 -45.77 12.72 -8.23
CA THR A 799 -45.36 11.94 -9.41
C THR A 799 -43.87 11.76 -9.39
N SER A 800 -43.33 10.81 -10.12
CA SER A 800 -41.91 10.65 -10.34
C SER A 800 -41.31 11.94 -10.95
N ALA A 801 -40.08 12.26 -10.57
CA ALA A 801 -39.37 13.46 -11.04
C ALA A 801 -37.86 13.24 -11.02
N THR A 802 -37.14 13.83 -11.98
CA THR A 802 -35.69 14.00 -11.96
C THR A 802 -35.38 15.40 -11.47
N ILE A 803 -34.91 15.51 -10.22
CA ILE A 803 -34.60 16.79 -9.60
C ILE A 803 -33.16 17.13 -9.94
N LYS A 804 -32.95 18.28 -10.57
CA LYS A 804 -31.62 18.90 -10.67
C LYS A 804 -31.59 20.19 -9.90
N ALA A 805 -30.49 20.46 -9.19
CA ALA A 805 -30.37 21.70 -8.42
C ALA A 805 -28.93 22.26 -8.47
N VAL A 806 -28.83 23.59 -8.46
CA VAL A 806 -27.57 24.33 -8.38
C VAL A 806 -27.68 25.43 -7.31
N ALA A 807 -26.51 25.86 -6.83
CA ALA A 807 -26.43 26.96 -5.90
C ALA A 807 -25.62 28.15 -6.47
N TYR A 808 -25.99 29.37 -6.04
CA TYR A 808 -25.25 30.58 -6.29
C TYR A 808 -24.99 31.28 -4.96
N ALA A 809 -23.80 31.81 -4.76
CA ALA A 809 -23.40 32.59 -3.60
C ALA A 809 -22.54 33.80 -4.03
N GLU A 810 -22.55 34.86 -3.23
CA GLU A 810 -21.76 36.07 -3.52
C GLU A 810 -20.27 35.73 -3.60
N GLY A 811 -19.57 36.27 -4.59
CA GLY A 811 -18.13 36.04 -4.83
C GLY A 811 -17.77 34.65 -5.29
N LYS A 812 -18.75 33.81 -5.70
CA LYS A 812 -18.55 32.46 -6.17
C LYS A 812 -19.20 32.21 -7.52
N THR A 813 -18.62 31.32 -8.33
CA THR A 813 -19.26 30.82 -9.55
C THR A 813 -20.35 29.80 -9.21
N ARG A 814 -21.19 29.45 -10.19
CA ARG A 814 -22.25 28.45 -10.07
C ARG A 814 -21.70 27.13 -9.52
N SER A 815 -22.46 26.52 -8.63
CA SER A 815 -22.11 25.19 -8.12
C SER A 815 -22.17 24.09 -9.20
N ASP A 816 -21.59 22.95 -8.91
CA ASP A 816 -21.90 21.71 -9.63
C ASP A 816 -23.38 21.35 -9.45
N VAL A 817 -23.92 20.52 -10.37
CA VAL A 817 -25.35 20.15 -10.40
C VAL A 817 -25.59 18.95 -9.51
N MET A 818 -26.44 19.09 -8.51
CA MET A 818 -27.01 17.96 -7.79
C MET A 818 -28.07 17.27 -8.68
N ILE A 819 -28.05 15.97 -8.78
CA ILE A 819 -29.05 15.15 -9.48
C ILE A 819 -29.63 14.15 -8.50
N ALA A 820 -30.97 14.09 -8.43
CA ALA A 820 -31.67 13.10 -7.63
C ALA A 820 -32.93 12.60 -8.34
N GLU A 821 -33.08 11.28 -8.38
CA GLU A 821 -34.24 10.63 -8.95
C GLU A 821 -35.29 10.34 -7.86
N ALA A 822 -36.49 10.83 -8.05
CA ALA A 822 -37.65 10.55 -7.19
C ALA A 822 -38.67 9.71 -7.95
N ILE A 823 -38.86 8.46 -7.53
CA ILE A 823 -39.72 7.48 -8.22
C ILE A 823 -40.95 7.21 -7.37
N LYS A 824 -42.11 7.51 -7.89
CA LYS A 824 -43.36 7.09 -7.26
C LYS A 824 -43.50 5.57 -7.43
N ALA A 825 -43.54 4.84 -6.33
CA ALA A 825 -43.46 3.38 -6.32
C ALA A 825 -44.80 2.71 -6.55
N ASP A 826 -44.84 1.65 -7.39
CA ASP A 826 -45.94 0.73 -7.48
C ASP A 826 -45.81 -0.36 -6.41
N TYR A 827 -46.86 -0.57 -5.62
CA TYR A 827 -46.85 -1.49 -4.49
C TYR A 827 -47.26 -2.89 -4.92
N LEU A 828 -46.48 -3.91 -4.58
CA LEU A 828 -46.91 -5.30 -4.69
C LEU A 828 -47.98 -5.62 -3.63
N PRO A 829 -49.13 -6.19 -4.00
CA PRO A 829 -50.22 -6.46 -3.08
C PRO A 829 -49.85 -7.64 -2.13
N GLY A 830 -50.24 -7.54 -0.88
CA GLY A 830 -50.15 -8.66 0.06
C GLY A 830 -50.92 -9.89 -0.41
N LYS A 831 -50.32 -11.07 -0.27
CA LYS A 831 -50.93 -12.34 -0.69
C LYS A 831 -51.98 -12.83 0.31
N ARG A 832 -53.06 -13.40 -0.20
CA ARG A 832 -54.12 -14.03 0.60
C ARG A 832 -53.71 -15.46 1.03
N VAL A 833 -52.80 -15.55 1.97
CA VAL A 833 -52.33 -16.80 2.60
C VAL A 833 -52.55 -16.72 4.10
N ASN A 834 -52.66 -17.85 4.78
CA ASN A 834 -52.78 -17.89 6.24
C ASN A 834 -51.76 -18.89 6.85
N PRO A 835 -50.47 -18.63 6.78
CA PRO A 835 -49.45 -19.47 7.42
C PRO A 835 -49.55 -19.25 8.94
N THR A 836 -49.59 -20.34 9.69
CA THR A 836 -49.81 -20.30 11.16
C THR A 836 -48.59 -20.69 11.97
N ARG A 837 -47.65 -21.43 11.37
CA ARG A 837 -46.46 -21.94 12.02
C ARG A 837 -45.30 -20.95 11.87
N LYS A 838 -44.67 -20.51 12.98
CA LYS A 838 -43.42 -19.74 12.94
C LYS A 838 -42.28 -20.58 12.37
N GLY A 839 -41.42 -19.97 11.60
CA GLY A 839 -40.20 -20.58 11.08
C GLY A 839 -39.96 -20.33 9.59
N VAL A 840 -38.95 -20.97 9.07
CA VAL A 840 -38.43 -20.87 7.71
C VAL A 840 -38.21 -22.27 7.16
N SER A 841 -38.80 -22.60 6.01
CA SER A 841 -38.49 -23.85 5.32
C SER A 841 -37.15 -23.76 4.61
N TYR A 842 -36.41 -24.83 4.55
CA TYR A 842 -35.14 -24.93 3.89
C TYR A 842 -35.01 -26.14 2.96
N ALA A 843 -34.20 -25.98 1.93
CA ALA A 843 -33.66 -27.04 1.09
C ALA A 843 -32.14 -26.92 1.10
N TYR A 844 -31.44 -28.00 1.50
CA TYR A 844 -29.98 -28.00 1.65
C TYR A 844 -29.34 -28.85 0.54
N TYR A 845 -28.23 -28.35 0.00
CA TYR A 845 -27.50 -28.87 -1.15
C TYR A 845 -26.00 -28.99 -0.80
N GLU A 846 -25.30 -29.96 -1.41
CA GLU A 846 -23.85 -30.08 -1.35
C GLU A 846 -23.28 -30.20 -2.76
N GLY A 847 -22.15 -29.56 -3.00
CA GLY A 847 -21.41 -29.55 -4.26
C GLY A 847 -20.85 -28.17 -4.60
N LYS A 848 -19.85 -28.14 -5.47
CA LYS A 848 -19.26 -26.87 -5.93
C LYS A 848 -20.26 -26.06 -6.73
N MET A 849 -20.43 -24.82 -6.36
CA MET A 849 -21.32 -23.85 -6.99
C MET A 849 -20.56 -22.58 -7.34
N LYS A 850 -20.94 -21.91 -8.42
CA LYS A 850 -20.38 -20.61 -8.81
C LYS A 850 -21.35 -19.47 -8.50
N SER A 851 -22.61 -19.80 -8.33
CA SER A 851 -23.67 -18.85 -7.98
C SER A 851 -24.80 -19.57 -7.25
N THR A 852 -25.62 -18.82 -6.54
CA THR A 852 -26.81 -19.36 -5.86
C THR A 852 -27.83 -19.96 -6.83
N SER A 853 -27.79 -19.59 -8.10
CA SER A 853 -28.69 -20.12 -9.12
C SER A 853 -28.39 -21.57 -9.51
N ASP A 854 -27.19 -22.06 -9.25
CA ASP A 854 -26.78 -23.45 -9.54
C ASP A 854 -27.66 -24.44 -8.78
N MET A 855 -28.08 -24.11 -7.55
CA MET A 855 -29.00 -24.93 -6.74
C MET A 855 -30.34 -25.21 -7.39
N LEU A 856 -30.82 -24.36 -8.30
CA LEU A 856 -32.11 -24.53 -8.98
C LEU A 856 -32.12 -25.76 -9.90
N ASN A 857 -30.93 -26.21 -10.32
CA ASN A 857 -30.74 -27.38 -11.16
C ASN A 857 -30.31 -28.62 -10.38
N MET A 858 -30.18 -28.51 -9.05
CA MET A 858 -29.73 -29.60 -8.17
C MET A 858 -30.91 -30.21 -7.42
N LYS A 859 -30.75 -31.47 -6.98
CA LYS A 859 -31.71 -32.10 -6.08
C LYS A 859 -31.27 -31.83 -4.63
N PRO A 860 -32.13 -31.31 -3.75
CA PRO A 860 -31.76 -31.09 -2.35
C PRO A 860 -31.43 -32.44 -1.66
N LEU A 861 -30.35 -32.41 -0.86
CA LEU A 861 -29.93 -33.55 -0.03
C LEU A 861 -30.92 -33.75 1.14
N ARG A 862 -31.40 -32.68 1.71
CA ARG A 862 -32.37 -32.68 2.80
C ARG A 862 -33.23 -31.40 2.78
N THR A 863 -34.43 -31.52 3.31
CA THR A 863 -35.39 -30.41 3.48
C THR A 863 -35.95 -30.42 4.89
N GLY A 864 -36.40 -29.27 5.37
CA GLY A 864 -37.04 -29.19 6.70
C GLY A 864 -37.49 -27.77 7.04
N ILE A 865 -37.65 -27.52 8.32
CA ILE A 865 -38.02 -26.21 8.87
C ILE A 865 -37.04 -25.88 9.97
N CYS A 866 -36.50 -24.65 9.96
CA CYS A 866 -35.63 -24.06 10.97
C CYS A 866 -36.26 -22.79 11.57
N SER A 867 -35.63 -22.21 12.59
CA SER A 867 -36.17 -21.05 13.31
C SER A 867 -35.92 -19.74 12.59
N ALA A 868 -34.91 -19.66 11.72
CA ALA A 868 -34.42 -18.42 11.11
C ALA A 868 -33.87 -18.66 9.69
N PHE A 869 -33.67 -17.59 8.91
CA PHE A 869 -32.84 -17.62 7.70
C PHE A 869 -31.37 -17.76 8.09
N SER A 870 -30.98 -18.96 8.54
CA SER A 870 -29.64 -19.28 9.04
C SER A 870 -29.34 -20.77 8.86
N PHE A 871 -28.17 -21.10 8.40
CA PHE A 871 -27.70 -22.48 8.24
C PHE A 871 -27.16 -23.10 9.55
N ARG A 872 -26.96 -22.29 10.62
CA ARG A 872 -26.36 -22.74 11.89
C ARG A 872 -27.07 -23.94 12.55
N GLU A 873 -28.41 -24.03 12.39
CA GLU A 873 -29.19 -25.16 12.92
C GLU A 873 -29.11 -26.40 12.01
N LEU A 874 -28.50 -26.28 10.81
CA LEU A 874 -28.54 -27.33 9.79
C LEU A 874 -27.34 -28.26 9.85
N ASN A 875 -26.32 -27.94 10.67
CA ASN A 875 -25.05 -28.67 10.72
C ASN A 875 -24.51 -28.90 9.28
N PRO A 876 -24.12 -27.85 8.57
CA PRO A 876 -23.69 -27.95 7.17
C PRO A 876 -22.32 -28.59 7.04
N ALA A 877 -21.92 -28.93 5.81
CA ALA A 877 -20.53 -29.22 5.47
C ALA A 877 -19.63 -28.01 5.78
N GLU A 878 -18.30 -28.21 5.90
CA GLU A 878 -17.34 -27.15 6.13
C GLU A 878 -17.26 -26.22 4.92
N ASP A 879 -17.25 -26.78 3.70
CA ASP A 879 -17.22 -26.04 2.43
C ASP A 879 -18.19 -26.66 1.40
N HIS A 880 -18.40 -25.96 0.29
CA HIS A 880 -19.14 -26.42 -0.91
C HIS A 880 -20.56 -26.89 -0.64
N PHE A 881 -21.34 -26.04 0.02
CA PHE A 881 -22.76 -26.28 0.25
C PHE A 881 -23.62 -25.08 -0.12
N GLY A 882 -24.94 -25.30 -0.21
CA GLY A 882 -25.89 -24.21 -0.41
C GLY A 882 -27.23 -24.47 0.27
N VAL A 883 -27.97 -23.42 0.52
CA VAL A 883 -29.28 -23.49 1.17
C VAL A 883 -30.26 -22.52 0.48
N ILE A 884 -31.43 -23.01 0.14
CA ILE A 884 -32.58 -22.18 -0.25
C ILE A 884 -33.55 -22.15 0.91
N PHE A 885 -33.72 -20.97 1.49
CA PHE A 885 -34.69 -20.71 2.55
C PHE A 885 -35.95 -20.07 1.97
N LYS A 886 -37.15 -20.46 2.46
CA LYS A 886 -38.42 -19.82 2.11
C LYS A 886 -39.31 -19.61 3.34
N ALA A 887 -39.92 -18.44 3.40
CA ALA A 887 -40.89 -18.10 4.42
C ALA A 887 -41.89 -17.06 3.92
N TRP A 888 -43.04 -16.99 4.57
CA TRP A 888 -43.99 -15.89 4.44
C TRP A 888 -43.73 -14.87 5.53
N ILE A 889 -43.39 -13.65 5.19
CA ILE A 889 -43.29 -12.55 6.17
C ILE A 889 -44.63 -11.81 6.26
N LYS A 890 -45.05 -11.42 7.45
CA LYS A 890 -46.23 -10.61 7.69
C LYS A 890 -45.83 -9.16 7.89
N LEU A 891 -46.22 -8.29 6.99
CA LEU A 891 -46.01 -6.86 7.08
C LEU A 891 -47.30 -6.17 7.54
N ASP A 892 -47.24 -5.34 8.57
CA ASP A 892 -48.41 -4.66 9.14
C ASP A 892 -48.68 -3.30 8.50
N LYS A 893 -47.75 -2.77 7.71
CA LYS A 893 -47.84 -1.46 7.09
C LYS A 893 -47.52 -1.54 5.59
N LYS A 894 -48.15 -0.68 4.82
CA LYS A 894 -47.77 -0.34 3.45
C LYS A 894 -46.58 0.58 3.50
N ASP A 895 -45.42 0.15 2.99
CA ASP A 895 -44.19 0.92 2.99
C ASP A 895 -43.19 0.46 1.91
N VAL A 896 -42.15 1.22 1.67
CA VAL A 896 -40.99 0.75 0.92
C VAL A 896 -40.04 0.06 1.90
N TYR A 897 -39.85 -1.23 1.72
CA TYR A 897 -39.01 -2.07 2.57
C TYR A 897 -37.66 -2.28 1.92
N GLU A 898 -36.58 -2.14 2.69
CA GLU A 898 -35.26 -2.53 2.30
C GLU A 898 -34.91 -3.89 2.90
N PHE A 899 -34.51 -4.83 2.06
CA PHE A 899 -33.98 -6.13 2.45
C PHE A 899 -32.46 -6.10 2.35
N ILE A 900 -31.79 -6.61 3.38
CA ILE A 900 -30.34 -6.59 3.49
C ILE A 900 -29.87 -8.01 3.77
N VAL A 901 -28.84 -8.43 3.06
CA VAL A 901 -28.14 -9.69 3.31
C VAL A 901 -26.65 -9.45 3.43
N GLN A 902 -26.06 -10.01 4.47
CA GLN A 902 -24.61 -10.10 4.64
C GLN A 902 -24.24 -11.57 4.61
N SER A 903 -23.34 -11.94 3.73
CA SER A 903 -22.90 -13.33 3.59
C SER A 903 -21.44 -13.45 3.20
N ASP A 904 -20.87 -14.56 3.57
CA ASP A 904 -19.64 -15.17 3.11
C ASP A 904 -20.02 -16.61 2.74
N ASP A 905 -20.10 -17.04 1.51
CA ASP A 905 -19.98 -16.42 0.19
C ASP A 905 -21.32 -15.82 -0.33
N GLY A 906 -21.83 -16.36 -1.43
CA GLY A 906 -22.91 -15.81 -2.24
C GLY A 906 -24.31 -15.89 -1.62
N SER A 907 -25.11 -14.82 -1.79
CA SER A 907 -26.50 -14.82 -1.39
C SER A 907 -27.41 -13.94 -2.26
N VAL A 908 -28.70 -14.29 -2.31
CA VAL A 908 -29.73 -13.52 -3.01
C VAL A 908 -31.01 -13.54 -2.19
N ILE A 909 -31.69 -12.39 -2.07
CA ILE A 909 -33.04 -12.30 -1.51
C ILE A 909 -34.05 -12.01 -2.63
N LEU A 910 -35.07 -12.84 -2.74
CA LEU A 910 -36.23 -12.58 -3.57
C LEU A 910 -37.47 -12.34 -2.70
N VAL A 911 -38.29 -11.37 -3.07
CA VAL A 911 -39.55 -11.05 -2.42
C VAL A 911 -40.67 -11.16 -3.48
N ASP A 912 -41.66 -12.01 -3.24
CA ASP A 912 -42.71 -12.34 -4.20
C ASP A 912 -42.19 -12.73 -5.60
N GLY A 913 -41.00 -13.32 -5.64
CA GLY A 913 -40.32 -13.75 -6.87
C GLY A 913 -39.46 -12.64 -7.54
N VAL A 914 -39.46 -11.43 -7.02
CA VAL A 914 -38.60 -10.33 -7.51
C VAL A 914 -37.27 -10.35 -6.74
N ALA A 915 -36.14 -10.42 -7.45
CA ALA A 915 -34.81 -10.29 -6.83
C ALA A 915 -34.64 -8.87 -6.28
N VAL A 916 -34.40 -8.78 -4.98
CA VAL A 916 -34.35 -7.50 -4.25
C VAL A 916 -32.93 -7.19 -3.74
N ALA A 917 -32.29 -8.15 -3.06
CA ALA A 917 -30.91 -7.98 -2.61
C ALA A 917 -30.02 -9.02 -3.30
N LEU A 918 -28.92 -8.56 -3.90
CA LEU A 918 -28.00 -9.39 -4.67
C LEU A 918 -26.62 -9.29 -4.05
N ASN A 919 -26.06 -10.43 -3.67
CA ASN A 919 -24.70 -10.61 -3.17
C ASN A 919 -24.19 -11.98 -3.59
N ASP A 920 -24.33 -12.31 -4.91
CA ASP A 920 -24.11 -13.65 -5.44
C ASP A 920 -22.67 -13.89 -5.88
N GLY A 921 -22.24 -15.17 -5.88
CA GLY A 921 -20.90 -15.61 -6.29
C GLY A 921 -19.98 -15.87 -5.13
N SER A 922 -18.76 -16.38 -5.41
CA SER A 922 -17.74 -16.64 -4.38
C SER A 922 -17.00 -15.36 -4.01
N HIS A 923 -17.04 -14.99 -2.71
CA HIS A 923 -16.42 -13.79 -2.16
C HIS A 923 -16.36 -13.87 -0.63
N SER A 924 -15.41 -13.23 0.03
CA SER A 924 -15.46 -13.08 1.49
C SER A 924 -16.61 -12.18 1.93
N THR A 925 -16.92 -12.11 3.22
CA THR A 925 -18.08 -11.40 3.78
C THR A 925 -18.40 -10.08 3.09
N ALA A 926 -19.57 -9.99 2.47
CA ALA A 926 -20.06 -8.81 1.79
C ALA A 926 -21.56 -8.56 2.10
N VAL A 927 -22.05 -7.35 1.78
CA VAL A 927 -23.44 -6.95 2.04
C VAL A 927 -24.11 -6.61 0.72
N GLY A 928 -25.27 -7.24 0.47
CA GLY A 928 -26.19 -6.84 -0.59
C GLY A 928 -27.48 -6.26 0.01
N SER A 929 -28.04 -5.21 -0.61
CA SER A 929 -29.35 -4.69 -0.22
C SER A 929 -30.19 -4.25 -1.41
N GLY A 930 -31.49 -4.08 -1.17
CA GLY A 930 -32.40 -3.54 -2.18
C GLY A 930 -33.76 -3.21 -1.61
N LYS A 931 -34.45 -2.29 -2.29
CA LYS A 931 -35.74 -1.75 -1.86
C LYS A 931 -36.86 -2.25 -2.74
N ILE A 932 -38.01 -2.53 -2.11
CA ILE A 932 -39.23 -2.95 -2.77
C ILE A 932 -40.46 -2.36 -2.06
N ALA A 933 -41.42 -1.86 -2.82
CA ALA A 933 -42.62 -1.29 -2.28
C ALA A 933 -43.67 -2.41 -2.07
N LEU A 934 -44.13 -2.60 -0.83
CA LEU A 934 -45.03 -3.67 -0.43
C LEU A 934 -46.26 -3.15 0.32
N ASP A 935 -47.43 -3.64 0.00
CA ASP A 935 -48.64 -3.42 0.78
C ASP A 935 -48.57 -4.18 2.12
N ALA A 936 -49.38 -3.82 3.08
CA ALA A 936 -49.58 -4.64 4.26
C ALA A 936 -50.14 -6.02 3.88
N GLY A 937 -49.68 -7.09 4.55
CA GLY A 937 -50.11 -8.45 4.27
C GLY A 937 -48.96 -9.47 4.32
N PHE A 938 -49.16 -10.62 3.73
CA PHE A 938 -48.12 -11.64 3.63
C PHE A 938 -47.39 -11.53 2.29
N HIS A 939 -46.05 -11.61 2.35
CA HIS A 939 -45.17 -11.66 1.18
C HIS A 939 -44.25 -12.86 1.28
N GLU A 940 -44.00 -13.54 0.19
CA GLU A 940 -43.07 -14.65 0.15
C GLU A 940 -41.63 -14.14 0.07
N VAL A 941 -40.76 -14.58 0.97
CA VAL A 941 -39.32 -14.30 0.95
C VAL A 941 -38.59 -15.59 0.68
N GLU A 942 -37.75 -15.58 -0.35
CA GLU A 942 -36.79 -16.64 -0.65
C GLU A 942 -35.37 -16.06 -0.45
N VAL A 943 -34.59 -16.73 0.39
CA VAL A 943 -33.14 -16.41 0.57
C VAL A 943 -32.34 -17.58 0.05
N ARG A 944 -31.49 -17.35 -0.91
CA ARG A 944 -30.52 -18.32 -1.41
C ARG A 944 -29.16 -17.98 -0.84
N TYR A 945 -28.43 -18.99 -0.39
CA TYR A 945 -27.09 -18.89 0.14
C TYR A 945 -26.24 -20.01 -0.43
N MET A 946 -25.00 -19.69 -0.81
CA MET A 946 -23.97 -20.67 -1.19
C MET A 946 -22.68 -20.38 -0.44
N GLU A 947 -21.96 -21.47 -0.16
CA GLU A 947 -20.64 -21.49 0.45
C GLU A 947 -19.69 -22.23 -0.48
N ASP A 948 -18.60 -21.58 -0.88
CA ASP A 948 -17.56 -22.18 -1.69
C ASP A 948 -16.39 -22.66 -0.82
N SER A 949 -15.79 -21.78 -0.01
CA SER A 949 -14.67 -22.16 0.86
C SER A 949 -14.34 -21.10 1.91
N ALA A 950 -13.75 -21.52 3.03
CA ALA A 950 -13.18 -20.72 4.12
C ALA A 950 -14.20 -20.27 5.21
N TRP A 951 -14.54 -18.98 5.32
CA TRP A 951 -15.47 -18.48 6.33
C TRP A 951 -16.91 -18.63 5.88
N GLN A 952 -17.81 -18.86 6.83
CA GLN A 952 -19.25 -19.04 6.59
C GLN A 952 -20.06 -18.01 7.36
N GLU A 953 -20.78 -17.15 6.67
CA GLU A 953 -21.64 -16.16 7.29
C GLU A 953 -22.94 -15.93 6.49
N LEU A 954 -24.05 -15.85 7.18
CA LEU A 954 -25.33 -15.42 6.62
C LEU A 954 -26.14 -14.67 7.68
N ASN A 955 -26.35 -13.37 7.44
CA ASN A 955 -27.23 -12.50 8.21
C ASN A 955 -28.27 -11.88 7.27
N VAL A 956 -29.54 -11.91 7.64
CA VAL A 956 -30.64 -11.35 6.85
C VAL A 956 -31.38 -10.30 7.66
N GLY A 957 -31.63 -9.14 7.06
CA GLY A 957 -32.28 -7.99 7.70
C GLY A 957 -33.44 -7.42 6.90
N ILE A 958 -34.27 -6.61 7.57
CA ILE A 958 -35.33 -5.82 6.97
C ILE A 958 -35.41 -4.45 7.66
N ILE A 959 -35.56 -3.39 6.84
CA ILE A 959 -35.76 -2.01 7.27
C ILE A 959 -37.04 -1.49 6.61
N GLY A 960 -37.83 -0.70 7.32
CA GLY A 960 -39.11 -0.16 6.83
C GLY A 960 -40.30 -0.68 7.65
N GLY A 961 -41.45 0.01 7.56
CA GLY A 961 -42.70 -0.35 8.28
C GLY A 961 -42.57 -0.33 9.83
N GLY A 962 -41.46 0.15 10.39
CA GLY A 962 -41.14 0.10 11.82
C GLY A 962 -40.12 -0.99 12.17
N HIS A 963 -39.59 -1.71 11.19
CA HIS A 963 -38.47 -2.64 11.32
C HIS A 963 -37.17 -1.90 11.00
N ASN A 964 -36.09 -2.13 11.78
CA ASN A 964 -34.83 -1.40 11.64
C ASN A 964 -33.59 -2.20 12.09
N SER A 965 -33.64 -3.55 12.00
CA SER A 965 -32.51 -4.35 12.49
C SER A 965 -32.30 -5.66 11.75
N TRP A 966 -31.04 -6.13 11.76
CA TRP A 966 -30.67 -7.49 11.44
C TRP A 966 -31.49 -8.48 12.27
N GLY A 967 -31.98 -9.53 11.65
CA GLY A 967 -32.78 -10.55 12.33
C GLY A 967 -34.22 -10.18 12.67
N ALA A 968 -34.67 -8.92 12.42
CA ALA A 968 -36.08 -8.57 12.59
C ALA A 968 -37.00 -9.42 11.71
N ILE A 969 -36.55 -9.79 10.51
CA ILE A 969 -37.27 -10.61 9.55
C ILE A 969 -37.65 -11.99 10.10
N HIS A 970 -36.82 -12.59 10.96
CA HIS A 970 -37.08 -13.93 11.54
C HIS A 970 -38.31 -13.92 12.46
N ARG A 971 -38.58 -12.78 13.13
CA ARG A 971 -39.71 -12.63 14.07
C ARG A 971 -41.05 -12.60 13.35
N ILE A 972 -41.06 -12.23 12.08
CA ILE A 972 -42.26 -12.08 11.25
C ILE A 972 -42.37 -13.16 10.18
N ALA A 973 -41.51 -14.19 10.23
CA ALA A 973 -41.47 -15.29 9.26
C ALA A 973 -42.33 -16.47 9.68
N TYR A 974 -43.06 -17.02 8.72
CA TYR A 974 -44.00 -18.14 8.89
C TYR A 974 -43.88 -19.15 7.75
N VAL A 975 -44.18 -20.39 8.01
CA VAL A 975 -44.35 -21.45 7.01
C VAL A 975 -45.80 -21.93 6.96
N LYS A 976 -46.22 -22.48 5.82
CA LYS A 976 -47.55 -23.04 5.66
C LYS A 976 -47.77 -24.29 6.51
#